data_749ca045e47cc9fe2eb5cadc809b8d6f
#
_entry.id   749ca045e47cc9fe2eb5cadc809b8d6f
#
_cell.length_a   1.000
_cell.length_b   1.000
_cell.length_c   1.000
_cell.angle_alpha   90.00
_cell.angle_beta   90.00
_cell.angle_gamma   90.00
#
_symmetry.space_group_name_H-M   'P 1'
#
loop_
_entity.id
_entity.type
_entity.pdbx_description
1 polymer ?
#
loop_
_entity_poly.entity_id
_entity_poly.type
_entity_poly.pdbx_seq_one_letter_code
_entity_poly.pdbx_strand_id
1 'polypeptide(L)'
;MRQRVISLFAALCLVLALQLPALAAEEYIDMPQEGAWSYEPLTAAVENGLLQGSDGLLQPSGSLTRAQLAAILVRAFGATEEAALSFTDVTDSNWFAADVAKAVAMGVFGGSGGQMRPNDPLTRQETFVVLARALCLEDGTAEDLSAFTDADQVSAWAVPEVAAMVSAGYVKGSDGALNPLGNITRAEFAQVMYSVVQSYITQAGTYETVAEGTVVVRASGVTLRGVTVSGDLIVGDSVGSGGVTLDGVTVAGRVLIRGGDESAVQMVNGSTAAGVVVRETAADSEPADEPADDAADEVIGDSAVINPDAQPVTVTTAEAFIQALSDPDCSAITVSGEIEITGGSYTIGKPVTTGGLDNSLYFLNAQVVNNSTITVLPFEVTDETVNSSGFYAEAYPYTEPASFTNNGTLTIQEGGYASVVVDTITNTGTIDNSGDFYLGAVGETVNRGTINNQGYFSIPIFRQLDEETQEQIILPCGPVTNAAGAAINNSGDFFVSWSTESFTNAGTIISNGASFQFNCPVTNTGSITIQDGCYSSVESVSAEMASDGSDHIAGLTNSGTLAISGSSALDIMGEGAVLVNEDSGQIICDMGSINIFHGAEMENYGSVSMTGTDQAYAHVMLGGDYYFGDEVIPATPGTLVNYGAITSDSASEGAAVNIYNEGSVLTNNGAITSGIYIHENGALVNNAEITLEGEGKGLHVDSAAGLIISGDGAITIGEGGFLGAYEAGTTVTNNGTITILPGGGWEIAGDAAITGNEVVDQNQTGEEA
;
A
#
# COMPACT_ATOMS: atom_id res chain seq x y z
N MET A 1 20.81 52.90 -31.02
CA MET A 1 19.48 52.30 -30.74
C MET A 1 19.46 50.75 -30.78
N ARG A 2 20.23 50.07 -31.62
CA ARG A 2 20.25 48.62 -31.70
C ARG A 2 20.87 47.89 -30.46
N GLN A 3 21.84 48.48 -29.78
CA GLN A 3 22.48 47.86 -28.61
C GLN A 3 21.67 47.96 -27.31
N ARG A 4 20.77 48.95 -27.19
CA ARG A 4 19.89 49.09 -26.01
C ARG A 4 18.66 48.20 -26.06
N VAL A 5 18.23 47.80 -27.27
CA VAL A 5 17.10 46.84 -27.44
C VAL A 5 17.53 45.42 -27.16
N ILE A 6 18.78 45.06 -27.48
CA ILE A 6 19.31 43.73 -27.20
C ILE A 6 19.54 43.51 -25.69
N SER A 7 19.95 44.58 -24.96
CA SER A 7 20.11 44.50 -23.49
C SER A 7 18.76 44.42 -22.75
N LEU A 8 17.69 45.00 -23.27
CA LEU A 8 16.36 44.87 -22.69
C LEU A 8 15.74 43.51 -22.97
N PHE A 9 16.00 42.90 -24.14
CA PHE A 9 15.53 41.55 -24.45
C PHE A 9 16.30 40.46 -23.66
N ALA A 10 17.60 40.64 -23.46
CA ALA A 10 18.41 39.74 -22.61
C ALA A 10 18.01 39.85 -21.13
N ALA A 11 17.67 41.02 -20.61
CA ALA A 11 17.18 41.19 -19.25
C ALA A 11 15.77 40.63 -19.08
N LEU A 12 14.91 40.73 -20.10
CA LEU A 12 13.55 40.17 -20.08
C LEU A 12 13.55 38.64 -20.23
N CYS A 13 14.48 38.06 -20.99
CA CYS A 13 14.67 36.60 -21.06
C CYS A 13 15.32 35.99 -19.80
N LEU A 14 16.13 36.77 -19.05
CA LEU A 14 16.74 36.28 -17.82
C LEU A 14 15.78 36.34 -16.62
N VAL A 15 14.74 37.17 -16.68
CA VAL A 15 13.68 37.19 -15.64
C VAL A 15 12.58 36.16 -15.93
N LEU A 16 12.46 35.64 -17.16
CA LEU A 16 11.51 34.56 -17.49
C LEU A 16 12.06 33.14 -17.31
N ALA A 17 13.32 32.98 -16.93
CA ALA A 17 13.96 31.64 -16.81
C ALA A 17 14.04 31.10 -15.39
N LEU A 18 13.42 31.75 -14.39
CA LEU A 18 13.48 31.36 -12.98
C LEU A 18 12.13 31.37 -12.24
N GLN A 19 11.05 31.20 -12.98
CA GLN A 19 9.77 30.84 -12.39
C GLN A 19 9.34 29.51 -13.01
N LEU A 20 9.84 28.40 -12.45
CA LEU A 20 9.01 27.20 -12.40
C LEU A 20 7.85 27.62 -11.48
N PRO A 21 6.61 27.68 -11.96
CA PRO A 21 5.49 27.88 -11.06
C PRO A 21 5.53 26.71 -10.07
N ALA A 22 5.56 27.01 -8.77
CA ALA A 22 5.05 26.04 -7.82
C ALA A 22 3.68 25.65 -8.34
N LEU A 23 3.47 24.36 -8.64
CA LEU A 23 2.15 23.85 -9.01
C LEU A 23 1.19 24.32 -7.92
N ALA A 24 0.11 25.01 -8.30
CA ALA A 24 -0.90 25.40 -7.35
C ALA A 24 -1.49 24.11 -6.72
N ALA A 25 -1.79 24.14 -5.42
CA ALA A 25 -2.33 22.98 -4.72
C ALA A 25 -3.61 22.40 -5.38
N GLU A 26 -4.34 23.20 -6.13
CA GLU A 26 -5.52 22.81 -6.90
C GLU A 26 -5.23 21.87 -8.11
N GLU A 27 -3.96 21.62 -8.44
CA GLU A 27 -3.60 20.75 -9.56
C GLU A 27 -3.46 19.24 -9.17
N TYR A 28 -3.51 18.91 -7.88
CA TYR A 28 -3.48 17.51 -7.45
C TYR A 28 -4.89 16.94 -7.33
N ILE A 29 -5.14 15.82 -8.03
CA ILE A 29 -6.47 15.20 -8.13
C ILE A 29 -6.95 14.69 -6.75
N ASP A 30 -6.02 14.24 -5.92
CA ASP A 30 -6.27 13.69 -4.59
C ASP A 30 -6.12 14.71 -3.45
N MET A 31 -6.13 16.00 -3.77
CA MET A 31 -6.12 17.05 -2.76
C MET A 31 -7.43 17.01 -1.95
N PRO A 32 -7.38 16.95 -0.61
CA PRO A 32 -8.59 16.96 0.21
C PRO A 32 -9.48 18.17 -0.11
N GLN A 33 -10.77 18.04 0.16
CA GLN A 33 -11.71 19.16 -0.05
C GLN A 33 -11.45 20.28 0.95
N GLU A 34 -11.73 21.54 0.52
CA GLU A 34 -11.68 22.70 1.40
C GLU A 34 -12.52 22.50 2.66
N GLY A 35 -11.92 22.74 3.83
CA GLY A 35 -12.53 22.48 5.14
C GLY A 35 -12.15 21.13 5.76
N ALA A 36 -11.50 20.23 5.04
CA ALA A 36 -10.85 19.08 5.66
C ALA A 36 -9.65 19.56 6.51
N TRP A 37 -9.37 18.87 7.62
CA TRP A 37 -8.30 19.24 8.55
C TRP A 37 -6.91 19.37 7.89
N SER A 38 -6.68 18.60 6.84
CA SER A 38 -5.39 18.55 6.13
C SER A 38 -5.32 19.45 4.90
N TYR A 39 -6.42 20.11 4.49
CA TYR A 39 -6.46 20.95 3.28
C TYR A 39 -5.48 22.13 3.36
N GLU A 40 -5.63 22.99 4.37
CA GLU A 40 -4.76 24.17 4.57
C GLU A 40 -3.28 23.77 4.79
N PRO A 41 -2.94 22.75 5.61
CA PRO A 41 -1.57 22.30 5.77
C PRO A 41 -0.93 21.79 4.48
N LEU A 42 -1.65 20.99 3.70
CA LEU A 42 -1.16 20.47 2.42
C LEU A 42 -1.01 21.59 1.39
N THR A 43 -1.96 22.50 1.32
CA THR A 43 -1.89 23.69 0.46
C THR A 43 -0.64 24.51 0.79
N ALA A 44 -0.41 24.82 2.06
CA ALA A 44 0.77 25.57 2.49
C ALA A 44 2.07 24.80 2.18
N ALA A 45 2.10 23.49 2.36
CA ALA A 45 3.27 22.66 2.08
C ALA A 45 3.61 22.64 0.57
N VAL A 46 2.59 22.60 -0.30
CA VAL A 46 2.78 22.65 -1.76
C VAL A 46 3.22 24.05 -2.21
N GLU A 47 2.52 25.11 -1.76
CA GLU A 47 2.84 26.51 -2.13
C GLU A 47 4.25 26.92 -1.70
N ASN A 48 4.73 26.43 -0.56
CA ASN A 48 6.09 26.67 -0.09
C ASN A 48 7.14 25.72 -0.68
N GLY A 49 6.72 24.82 -1.59
CA GLY A 49 7.57 23.86 -2.29
C GLY A 49 8.12 22.74 -1.40
N LEU A 50 7.52 22.49 -0.23
CA LEU A 50 7.95 21.46 0.71
C LEU A 50 7.53 20.08 0.20
N LEU A 51 6.25 19.91 -0.12
CA LEU A 51 5.70 18.69 -0.69
C LEU A 51 5.55 18.81 -2.21
N GLN A 52 5.93 17.75 -2.89
CA GLN A 52 5.74 17.58 -4.32
C GLN A 52 5.05 16.25 -4.57
N GLY A 53 4.07 16.23 -5.46
CA GLY A 53 3.40 15.02 -5.89
C GLY A 53 4.09 14.36 -7.08
N SER A 54 3.58 13.22 -7.48
CA SER A 54 3.96 12.50 -8.70
C SER A 54 2.70 12.14 -9.47
N ASP A 55 2.77 12.22 -10.79
CA ASP A 55 1.68 11.83 -11.71
C ASP A 55 0.32 12.53 -11.42
N GLY A 56 0.37 13.74 -10.89
CA GLY A 56 -0.83 14.51 -10.53
C GLY A 56 -1.44 14.16 -9.17
N LEU A 57 -0.78 13.30 -8.39
CA LEU A 57 -1.21 12.89 -7.06
C LEU A 57 -0.26 13.43 -6.00
N LEU A 58 -0.80 13.96 -4.90
CA LEU A 58 -0.06 14.41 -3.74
C LEU A 58 0.12 13.28 -2.71
N GLN A 59 -0.74 12.29 -2.74
CA GLN A 59 -0.78 11.13 -1.83
C GLN A 59 -0.85 11.53 -0.34
N PRO A 60 -1.90 12.25 0.12
CA PRO A 60 -2.01 12.76 1.49
C PRO A 60 -1.90 11.68 2.58
N SER A 61 -2.47 10.50 2.33
CA SER A 61 -2.45 9.36 3.25
C SER A 61 -1.20 8.50 3.14
N GLY A 62 -0.35 8.72 2.13
CA GLY A 62 0.89 7.97 1.95
C GLY A 62 1.88 8.28 3.07
N SER A 63 2.60 7.26 3.55
CA SER A 63 3.66 7.43 4.54
C SER A 63 4.86 8.17 3.93
N LEU A 64 5.55 8.96 4.76
CA LEU A 64 6.82 9.59 4.38
C LEU A 64 7.98 8.61 4.56
N THR A 65 8.84 8.52 3.54
CA THR A 65 10.09 7.78 3.65
C THR A 65 11.22 8.69 4.17
N ARG A 66 12.29 8.09 4.67
CA ARG A 66 13.49 8.81 5.18
C ARG A 66 14.07 9.73 4.09
N ALA A 67 14.19 9.25 2.85
CA ALA A 67 14.66 10.07 1.72
C ALA A 67 13.72 11.26 1.41
N GLN A 68 12.40 11.04 1.47
CA GLN A 68 11.43 12.11 1.24
C GLN A 68 11.51 13.17 2.34
N LEU A 69 11.64 12.77 3.62
CA LEU A 69 11.78 13.73 4.71
C LEU A 69 13.09 14.53 4.57
N ALA A 70 14.21 13.88 4.23
CA ALA A 70 15.46 14.56 3.95
C ALA A 70 15.30 15.66 2.89
N ALA A 71 14.68 15.33 1.74
CA ALA A 71 14.40 16.28 0.66
C ALA A 71 13.50 17.43 1.10
N ILE A 72 12.49 17.16 1.95
CA ILE A 72 11.60 18.20 2.46
C ILE A 72 12.33 19.15 3.41
N LEU A 73 13.14 18.64 4.31
CA LEU A 73 13.91 19.47 5.26
C LEU A 73 14.95 20.36 4.54
N VAL A 74 15.64 19.80 3.54
CA VAL A 74 16.53 20.60 2.66
C VAL A 74 15.77 21.75 2.03
N ARG A 75 14.56 21.55 1.53
CA ARG A 75 13.70 22.60 0.99
C ARG A 75 13.21 23.55 2.06
N ALA A 76 12.81 23.04 3.23
CA ALA A 76 12.26 23.84 4.32
C ALA A 76 13.29 24.85 4.86
N PHE A 77 14.55 24.45 5.00
CA PHE A 77 15.60 25.27 5.59
C PHE A 77 16.65 25.78 4.59
N GLY A 78 16.54 25.38 3.32
CA GLY A 78 17.41 25.87 2.25
C GLY A 78 18.84 25.33 2.34
N ALA A 79 19.06 24.10 2.79
CA ALA A 79 20.39 23.54 2.92
C ALA A 79 21.12 23.40 1.57
N THR A 80 22.40 23.80 1.53
CA THR A 80 23.25 23.78 0.34
C THR A 80 24.51 22.95 0.51
N GLU A 81 25.01 22.83 1.74
CA GLU A 81 26.21 22.07 2.04
C GLU A 81 25.93 20.57 2.02
N GLU A 82 26.86 19.79 1.51
CA GLU A 82 26.77 18.34 1.38
C GLU A 82 27.84 17.66 2.22
N ALA A 83 27.45 16.72 3.07
CA ALA A 83 28.37 15.84 3.77
C ALA A 83 28.85 14.72 2.84
N ALA A 84 30.06 14.20 3.10
CA ALA A 84 30.50 12.97 2.47
C ALA A 84 29.69 11.80 3.03
N LEU A 85 28.96 11.07 2.16
CA LEU A 85 28.18 9.92 2.56
C LEU A 85 29.03 8.65 2.59
N SER A 86 28.87 7.87 3.65
CA SER A 86 29.48 6.55 3.81
C SER A 86 28.45 5.41 3.85
N PHE A 87 27.18 5.70 3.52
CA PHE A 87 26.10 4.71 3.55
C PHE A 87 26.20 3.75 2.38
N THR A 88 26.06 2.45 2.66
CA THR A 88 26.19 1.39 1.65
C THR A 88 24.96 1.32 0.71
N ASP A 89 23.83 1.88 1.13
CA ASP A 89 22.54 1.88 0.44
C ASP A 89 22.21 3.22 -0.24
N VAL A 90 23.16 4.17 -0.28
CA VAL A 90 23.03 5.43 -1.00
C VAL A 90 24.14 5.53 -2.05
N THR A 91 23.75 5.66 -3.31
CA THR A 91 24.68 5.85 -4.44
C THR A 91 24.38 7.17 -5.14
N ASP A 92 25.35 7.75 -5.82
CA ASP A 92 25.19 9.02 -6.56
C ASP A 92 24.09 8.99 -7.62
N SER A 93 23.67 7.80 -8.05
CA SER A 93 22.57 7.61 -9.02
C SER A 93 21.18 7.71 -8.38
N ASN A 94 21.05 7.64 -7.07
CA ASN A 94 19.77 7.76 -6.39
C ASN A 94 19.26 9.20 -6.48
N TRP A 95 17.98 9.39 -6.77
CA TRP A 95 17.37 10.72 -6.88
C TRP A 95 17.49 11.56 -5.61
N PHE A 96 17.60 10.91 -4.46
CA PHE A 96 17.67 11.51 -3.14
C PHE A 96 19.11 11.71 -2.61
N ALA A 97 20.15 11.24 -3.30
CA ALA A 97 21.51 11.22 -2.78
C ALA A 97 21.99 12.61 -2.34
N ALA A 98 21.79 13.63 -3.17
CA ALA A 98 22.18 15.01 -2.83
C ALA A 98 21.37 15.58 -1.64
N ASP A 99 20.06 15.28 -1.55
CA ASP A 99 19.23 15.74 -0.44
C ASP A 99 19.60 15.03 0.87
N VAL A 100 19.92 13.74 0.81
CA VAL A 100 20.44 12.99 1.96
C VAL A 100 21.78 13.57 2.41
N ALA A 101 22.72 13.84 1.48
CA ALA A 101 24.00 14.46 1.82
C ALA A 101 23.81 15.81 2.52
N LYS A 102 22.87 16.63 2.06
CA LYS A 102 22.54 17.92 2.69
C LYS A 102 21.88 17.73 4.05
N ALA A 103 20.96 16.79 4.20
CA ALA A 103 20.29 16.52 5.48
C ALA A 103 21.28 15.99 6.54
N VAL A 104 22.29 15.21 6.12
CA VAL A 104 23.39 14.79 6.98
C VAL A 104 24.27 15.99 7.36
N ALA A 105 24.62 16.87 6.41
CA ALA A 105 25.33 18.12 6.69
C ALA A 105 24.57 19.06 7.64
N MET A 106 23.23 19.03 7.56
CA MET A 106 22.36 19.73 8.52
C MET A 106 22.44 19.14 9.95
N GLY A 107 23.05 17.99 10.17
CA GLY A 107 23.10 17.33 11.48
C GLY A 107 21.76 16.79 11.98
N VAL A 108 20.76 16.66 11.10
CA VAL A 108 19.39 16.22 11.49
C VAL A 108 19.10 14.78 11.12
N PHE A 109 19.91 14.21 10.21
CA PHE A 109 19.79 12.83 9.77
C PHE A 109 21.08 12.07 10.04
N GLY A 110 20.97 10.89 10.61
CA GLY A 110 22.02 9.88 10.71
C GLY A 110 21.55 8.57 10.05
N GLY A 111 22.50 7.69 9.80
CA GLY A 111 22.23 6.30 9.44
C GLY A 111 22.46 5.40 10.64
N SER A 112 22.08 4.16 10.55
CA SER A 112 22.38 3.12 11.52
C SER A 112 23.06 1.94 10.82
N GLY A 113 24.09 1.35 11.43
CA GLY A 113 24.82 0.23 10.84
C GLY A 113 25.43 0.48 9.45
N GLY A 114 25.78 1.73 9.13
CA GLY A 114 26.35 2.11 7.82
C GLY A 114 25.30 2.19 6.70
N GLN A 115 24.01 2.19 7.03
CA GLN A 115 22.90 2.33 6.12
C GLN A 115 22.04 3.54 6.45
N MET A 116 21.53 4.23 5.43
CA MET A 116 20.60 5.34 5.55
C MET A 116 19.14 4.87 5.57
N ARG A 117 18.85 3.71 5.00
CA ARG A 117 17.50 3.17 4.81
C ARG A 117 16.54 4.17 4.16
N PRO A 118 16.89 4.72 2.98
CA PRO A 118 16.22 5.89 2.41
C PRO A 118 14.74 5.67 2.04
N ASN A 119 14.36 4.43 1.75
CA ASN A 119 13.00 4.06 1.36
C ASN A 119 12.12 3.63 2.54
N ASP A 120 12.68 3.49 3.74
CA ASP A 120 11.91 3.10 4.91
C ASP A 120 10.92 4.21 5.29
N PRO A 121 9.67 3.86 5.61
CA PRO A 121 8.72 4.79 6.17
C PRO A 121 9.18 5.23 7.56
N LEU A 122 8.99 6.49 7.88
CA LEU A 122 9.32 7.05 9.19
C LEU A 122 8.14 6.91 10.14
N THR A 123 8.44 6.48 11.36
CA THR A 123 7.49 6.57 12.46
C THR A 123 7.28 8.03 12.88
N ARG A 124 6.19 8.28 13.60
CA ARG A 124 5.88 9.62 14.12
C ARG A 124 6.96 10.09 15.09
N GLN A 125 7.42 9.22 16.00
CA GLN A 125 8.51 9.58 16.93
C GLN A 125 9.82 9.91 16.21
N GLU A 126 10.25 9.14 15.19
CA GLU A 126 11.44 9.45 14.40
C GLU A 126 11.33 10.79 13.69
N THR A 127 10.16 11.08 13.11
CA THR A 127 9.91 12.38 12.47
C THR A 127 9.97 13.52 13.46
N PHE A 128 9.43 13.36 14.67
CA PHE A 128 9.47 14.39 15.72
C PHE A 128 10.88 14.63 16.22
N VAL A 129 11.68 13.57 16.39
CA VAL A 129 13.12 13.68 16.75
C VAL A 129 13.88 14.48 15.69
N VAL A 130 13.71 14.14 14.41
CA VAL A 130 14.38 14.86 13.31
C VAL A 130 13.95 16.33 13.27
N LEU A 131 12.68 16.63 13.48
CA LEU A 131 12.17 18.01 13.52
C LEU A 131 12.65 18.78 14.75
N ALA A 132 12.69 18.17 15.93
CA ALA A 132 13.19 18.81 17.15
C ALA A 132 14.66 19.22 16.98
N ARG A 133 15.49 18.34 16.41
CA ARG A 133 16.90 18.62 16.07
C ARG A 133 17.00 19.73 15.01
N ALA A 134 16.17 19.70 13.98
CA ALA A 134 16.13 20.74 12.94
C ALA A 134 15.76 22.10 13.51
N LEU A 135 14.97 22.17 14.57
CA LEU A 135 14.52 23.37 15.24
C LEU A 135 15.39 23.74 16.44
N CYS A 136 16.44 22.98 16.73
CA CYS A 136 17.30 23.15 17.91
C CYS A 136 16.45 23.37 19.18
N LEU A 137 15.47 22.49 19.41
CA LEU A 137 14.66 22.54 20.63
C LEU A 137 15.46 22.01 21.81
N GLU A 138 15.23 22.58 23.00
CA GLU A 138 15.76 22.03 24.22
C GLU A 138 15.01 20.75 24.59
N ASP A 139 15.74 19.76 25.10
CA ASP A 139 15.20 18.47 25.48
C ASP A 139 14.05 18.60 26.48
N GLY A 140 12.97 17.90 26.21
CA GLY A 140 11.85 17.76 27.14
C GLY A 140 12.00 16.56 28.06
N THR A 141 11.00 16.30 28.88
CA THR A 141 10.99 15.20 29.84
C THR A 141 9.76 14.30 29.65
N ALA A 142 9.82 13.08 30.16
CA ALA A 142 8.68 12.17 30.14
C ALA A 142 7.41 12.74 30.81
N GLU A 143 7.55 13.70 31.77
CA GLU A 143 6.42 14.38 32.41
C GLU A 143 5.63 15.21 31.41
N ASP A 144 6.29 15.80 30.41
CA ASP A 144 5.65 16.58 29.35
C ASP A 144 4.73 15.74 28.47
N LEU A 145 4.94 14.43 28.42
CA LEU A 145 4.13 13.47 27.68
C LEU A 145 2.95 12.90 28.51
N SER A 146 2.88 13.18 29.79
CA SER A 146 1.92 12.57 30.74
C SER A 146 0.44 12.77 30.39
N ALA A 147 0.13 13.70 29.50
CA ALA A 147 -1.24 13.95 29.01
C ALA A 147 -1.71 12.92 27.97
N PHE A 148 -0.81 12.11 27.42
CA PHE A 148 -1.12 11.14 26.36
C PHE A 148 -1.24 9.72 26.91
N THR A 149 -2.24 8.99 26.44
CA THR A 149 -2.56 7.64 26.92
C THR A 149 -1.54 6.58 26.50
N ASP A 150 -0.71 6.87 25.50
CA ASP A 150 0.32 6.03 24.92
C ASP A 150 1.72 6.64 25.07
N ALA A 151 1.92 7.49 26.09
CA ALA A 151 3.22 8.10 26.37
C ALA A 151 4.33 7.06 26.66
N ASP A 152 3.96 5.92 27.21
CA ASP A 152 4.83 4.79 27.50
C ASP A 152 5.30 4.01 26.25
N GLN A 153 4.65 4.22 25.09
CA GLN A 153 5.08 3.68 23.82
C GLN A 153 6.14 4.54 23.12
N VAL A 154 6.43 5.74 23.62
CA VAL A 154 7.54 6.54 23.10
C VAL A 154 8.84 5.89 23.54
N SER A 155 9.65 5.47 22.56
CA SER A 155 10.95 4.86 22.82
C SER A 155 11.83 5.78 23.68
N ALA A 156 12.59 5.21 24.62
CA ALA A 156 13.39 5.99 25.60
C ALA A 156 14.34 6.99 24.90
N TRP A 157 14.93 6.61 23.77
CA TRP A 157 15.80 7.47 22.97
C TRP A 157 15.08 8.66 22.33
N ALA A 158 13.75 8.57 22.11
CA ALA A 158 12.95 9.61 21.45
C ALA A 158 12.24 10.54 22.46
N VAL A 159 12.19 10.17 23.75
CA VAL A 159 11.46 10.94 24.77
C VAL A 159 11.90 12.40 24.82
N PRO A 160 13.19 12.76 24.83
CA PRO A 160 13.61 14.15 24.96
C PRO A 160 13.07 15.03 23.84
N GLU A 161 13.25 14.62 22.60
CA GLU A 161 12.87 15.40 21.42
C GLU A 161 11.33 15.37 21.18
N VAL A 162 10.67 14.22 21.41
CA VAL A 162 9.21 14.13 21.28
C VAL A 162 8.54 15.02 22.34
N ALA A 163 9.04 15.01 23.57
CA ALA A 163 8.55 15.87 24.64
C ALA A 163 8.80 17.36 24.32
N ALA A 164 9.95 17.70 23.74
CA ALA A 164 10.24 19.05 23.27
C ALA A 164 9.23 19.53 22.20
N MET A 165 8.88 18.69 21.23
CA MET A 165 7.88 19.01 20.20
C MET A 165 6.47 19.21 20.79
N VAL A 166 6.12 18.44 21.82
CA VAL A 166 4.85 18.58 22.54
C VAL A 166 4.83 19.87 23.36
N SER A 167 5.90 20.13 24.14
CA SER A 167 6.02 21.34 24.98
C SER A 167 6.03 22.62 24.17
N ALA A 168 6.63 22.60 22.97
CA ALA A 168 6.57 23.70 22.02
C ALA A 168 5.18 23.88 21.36
N GLY A 169 4.25 22.94 21.60
CA GLY A 169 2.89 22.97 21.04
C GLY A 169 2.79 22.59 19.55
N TYR A 170 3.86 22.06 18.97
CA TYR A 170 3.91 21.66 17.56
C TYR A 170 3.21 20.32 17.32
N VAL A 171 3.20 19.45 18.32
CA VAL A 171 2.52 18.15 18.32
C VAL A 171 1.45 18.12 19.39
N LYS A 172 0.22 17.75 19.02
CA LYS A 172 -0.94 17.73 19.92
C LYS A 172 -1.57 16.35 20.08
N GLY A 173 -1.13 15.36 19.29
CA GLY A 173 -1.77 14.05 19.23
C GLY A 173 -3.19 14.08 18.65
N SER A 174 -3.84 12.95 18.67
CA SER A 174 -5.25 12.78 18.30
C SER A 174 -5.93 11.91 19.35
N ASP A 175 -7.14 12.29 19.75
CA ASP A 175 -7.94 11.57 20.75
C ASP A 175 -7.20 11.24 22.06
N GLY A 176 -6.19 12.06 22.42
CA GLY A 176 -5.37 11.87 23.61
C GLY A 176 -4.21 10.88 23.44
N ALA A 177 -3.88 10.50 22.22
CA ALA A 177 -2.75 9.63 21.89
C ALA A 177 -1.77 10.32 20.94
N LEU A 178 -0.47 9.99 21.05
CA LEU A 178 0.62 10.44 20.16
C LEU A 178 0.78 9.52 18.96
N ASN A 179 0.46 8.22 19.12
CA ASN A 179 0.76 7.14 18.18
C ASN A 179 2.23 7.15 17.73
N PRO A 180 3.20 7.05 18.67
CA PRO A 180 4.61 7.32 18.38
C PRO A 180 5.24 6.33 17.40
N LEU A 181 4.80 5.07 17.44
CA LEU A 181 5.32 3.98 16.61
C LEU A 181 4.60 3.88 15.26
N GLY A 182 3.44 4.55 15.09
CA GLY A 182 2.74 4.61 13.80
C GLY A 182 3.50 5.42 12.77
N ASN A 183 3.45 5.01 11.50
CA ASN A 183 4.06 5.76 10.41
C ASN A 183 3.39 7.12 10.24
N ILE A 184 4.17 8.16 9.97
CA ILE A 184 3.64 9.49 9.70
C ILE A 184 3.20 9.61 8.24
N THR A 185 1.97 10.08 8.02
CA THR A 185 1.49 10.35 6.67
C THR A 185 1.96 11.72 6.18
N ARG A 186 1.91 11.93 4.86
CA ARG A 186 2.26 13.22 4.23
C ARG A 186 1.36 14.35 4.73
N ALA A 187 0.07 14.07 4.95
CA ALA A 187 -0.88 15.05 5.51
C ALA A 187 -0.56 15.39 6.97
N GLU A 188 -0.24 14.40 7.80
CA GLU A 188 0.14 14.64 9.20
C GLU A 188 1.45 15.41 9.31
N PHE A 189 2.44 15.07 8.49
CA PHE A 189 3.67 15.84 8.41
C PHE A 189 3.43 17.30 7.99
N ALA A 190 2.59 17.52 6.96
CA ALA A 190 2.20 18.87 6.54
C ALA A 190 1.54 19.64 7.69
N GLN A 191 0.69 18.97 8.49
CA GLN A 191 0.06 19.58 9.67
C GLN A 191 1.08 19.97 10.73
N VAL A 192 2.10 19.12 11.00
CA VAL A 192 3.16 19.48 11.96
C VAL A 192 3.95 20.68 11.44
N MET A 193 4.39 20.67 10.18
CA MET A 193 5.12 21.79 9.57
C MET A 193 4.30 23.09 9.55
N TYR A 194 3.00 22.98 9.29
CA TYR A 194 2.07 24.13 9.35
C TYR A 194 1.91 24.69 10.75
N SER A 195 2.05 23.84 11.78
CA SER A 195 2.09 24.27 13.19
C SER A 195 3.42 24.93 13.56
N VAL A 196 4.53 24.52 12.92
CA VAL A 196 5.88 25.03 13.17
C VAL A 196 6.14 26.36 12.48
N VAL A 197 5.83 26.46 11.15
CA VAL A 197 6.22 27.60 10.31
C VAL A 197 5.01 28.20 9.61
N GLN A 198 4.77 29.49 9.82
CA GLN A 198 3.67 30.24 9.23
C GLN A 198 4.09 31.06 8.01
N SER A 199 5.37 31.32 7.80
CA SER A 199 5.83 32.14 6.67
C SER A 199 7.25 31.79 6.23
N TYR A 200 7.45 31.76 4.91
CA TYR A 200 8.77 31.57 4.28
C TYR A 200 9.13 32.80 3.46
N ILE A 201 10.31 33.38 3.72
CA ILE A 201 10.90 34.46 2.94
C ILE A 201 12.00 33.87 2.06
N THR A 202 11.73 33.83 0.75
CA THR A 202 12.59 33.14 -0.24
C THR A 202 13.30 34.08 -1.19
N GLN A 203 13.11 35.40 -1.04
CA GLN A 203 13.69 36.42 -1.92
C GLN A 203 14.32 37.54 -1.09
N ALA A 204 15.45 38.07 -1.58
CA ALA A 204 16.06 39.27 -1.01
C ALA A 204 15.10 40.49 -1.13
N GLY A 205 15.09 41.33 -0.12
CA GLY A 205 14.23 42.53 -0.11
C GLY A 205 13.96 43.04 1.29
N THR A 206 13.19 44.14 1.36
CA THR A 206 12.73 44.73 2.62
C THR A 206 11.29 44.34 2.86
N TYR A 207 11.00 43.76 4.02
CA TYR A 207 9.70 43.31 4.45
C TYR A 207 9.25 44.12 5.66
N GLU A 208 8.14 44.84 5.50
CA GLU A 208 7.53 45.68 6.53
C GLU A 208 6.28 45.01 7.14
N THR A 209 5.97 43.80 6.71
CA THR A 209 4.93 42.91 7.27
C THR A 209 5.37 41.47 7.18
N VAL A 210 5.05 40.67 8.18
CA VAL A 210 5.23 39.21 8.21
C VAL A 210 3.96 38.56 8.77
N ALA A 211 3.75 37.28 8.50
CA ALA A 211 2.65 36.52 9.09
C ALA A 211 2.87 36.39 10.62
N GLU A 212 1.77 36.20 11.37
CA GLU A 212 1.86 35.83 12.79
C GLU A 212 2.44 34.41 12.91
N GLY A 213 3.33 34.21 13.90
CA GLY A 213 3.98 32.94 14.19
C GLY A 213 5.46 32.94 13.80
N THR A 214 5.99 31.76 13.51
CA THR A 214 7.38 31.53 13.16
C THR A 214 7.64 31.86 11.67
N VAL A 215 8.74 32.59 11.41
CA VAL A 215 9.16 33.00 10.08
C VAL A 215 10.49 32.34 9.73
N VAL A 216 10.57 31.69 8.55
CA VAL A 216 11.81 31.14 8.01
C VAL A 216 12.34 32.03 6.87
N VAL A 217 13.57 32.50 6.97
CA VAL A 217 14.28 33.23 5.93
C VAL A 217 15.24 32.31 5.22
N ARG A 218 15.02 32.08 3.90
CA ARG A 218 15.85 31.20 3.05
C ARG A 218 16.66 31.97 2.00
N ALA A 219 16.70 33.28 2.09
CA ALA A 219 17.46 34.12 1.14
C ALA A 219 18.35 35.10 1.89
N SER A 220 19.56 35.31 1.38
CA SER A 220 20.42 36.40 1.82
C SER A 220 19.93 37.75 1.31
N GLY A 221 20.28 38.84 1.99
CA GLY A 221 19.89 40.22 1.60
C GLY A 221 18.45 40.55 2.00
N VAL A 222 17.92 39.90 3.02
CA VAL A 222 16.59 40.20 3.60
C VAL A 222 16.73 41.24 4.70
N THR A 223 15.90 42.28 4.66
CA THR A 223 15.72 43.24 5.74
C THR A 223 14.29 43.14 6.27
N LEU A 224 14.12 42.81 7.53
CA LEU A 224 12.85 42.98 8.25
C LEU A 224 12.84 44.36 8.89
N ARG A 225 11.80 45.17 8.67
CA ARG A 225 11.76 46.55 9.16
C ARG A 225 10.49 46.82 9.94
N GLY A 226 10.66 47.19 11.23
CA GLY A 226 9.56 47.66 12.07
C GLY A 226 8.48 46.60 12.32
N VAL A 227 8.78 45.32 12.15
CA VAL A 227 7.83 44.23 12.29
C VAL A 227 7.99 43.53 13.64
N THR A 228 6.92 42.86 14.07
CA THR A 228 6.97 41.92 15.19
C THR A 228 6.81 40.50 14.65
N VAL A 229 7.79 39.64 14.89
CA VAL A 229 7.71 38.18 14.70
C VAL A 229 7.20 37.59 16.00
N SER A 230 5.96 37.08 16.01
CA SER A 230 5.30 36.59 17.25
C SER A 230 5.75 35.20 17.67
N GLY A 231 6.44 34.45 16.80
CA GLY A 231 7.11 33.18 17.06
C GLY A 231 8.62 33.30 16.95
N ASP A 232 9.29 32.24 16.53
CA ASP A 232 10.73 32.21 16.25
C ASP A 232 11.03 32.84 14.87
N LEU A 233 12.22 33.43 14.73
CA LEU A 233 12.79 33.78 13.43
C LEU A 233 13.90 32.76 13.11
N ILE A 234 13.70 31.97 12.07
CA ILE A 234 14.67 30.96 11.64
C ILE A 234 15.41 31.45 10.41
N VAL A 235 16.71 31.61 10.51
CA VAL A 235 17.61 31.95 9.41
C VAL A 235 18.14 30.65 8.84
N GLY A 236 17.70 30.32 7.64
CA GLY A 236 17.93 29.04 6.98
C GLY A 236 19.40 28.81 6.58
N ASP A 237 19.72 27.56 6.26
CA ASP A 237 21.07 27.11 5.95
C ASP A 237 21.70 27.79 4.71
N SER A 238 20.88 28.28 3.76
CA SER A 238 21.34 29.03 2.57
C SER A 238 21.73 30.48 2.86
N VAL A 239 21.49 30.99 4.06
CA VAL A 239 21.76 32.37 4.44
C VAL A 239 23.13 32.43 5.09
N GLY A 240 24.09 32.99 4.40
CA GLY A 240 25.44 33.20 4.93
C GLY A 240 25.61 34.48 5.74
N SER A 241 26.86 34.80 6.12
CA SER A 241 27.21 35.98 6.88
C SER A 241 26.61 37.29 6.29
N GLY A 242 26.00 38.11 7.13
CA GLY A 242 25.39 39.39 6.75
C GLY A 242 24.07 39.25 5.92
N GLY A 243 23.49 38.06 5.91
CA GLY A 243 22.33 37.75 5.07
C GLY A 243 21.00 38.34 5.51
N VAL A 244 20.80 38.63 6.82
CA VAL A 244 19.54 39.16 7.37
C VAL A 244 19.81 40.40 8.22
N THR A 245 19.04 41.48 7.97
CA THR A 245 19.04 42.67 8.83
C THR A 245 17.71 42.80 9.53
N LEU A 246 17.72 42.96 10.83
CA LEU A 246 16.57 43.27 11.68
C LEU A 246 16.65 44.74 12.05
N ASP A 247 15.76 45.57 11.49
CA ASP A 247 15.75 47.02 11.63
C ASP A 247 14.49 47.44 12.43
N GLY A 248 14.67 47.66 13.75
CA GLY A 248 13.56 47.97 14.65
C GLY A 248 12.57 46.82 14.82
N VAL A 249 13.03 45.58 14.83
CA VAL A 249 12.22 44.36 14.86
C VAL A 249 12.15 43.79 16.28
N THR A 250 10.99 43.29 16.67
CA THR A 250 10.83 42.51 17.90
C THR A 250 10.55 41.06 17.53
N VAL A 251 11.42 40.12 17.92
CA VAL A 251 11.18 38.68 17.80
C VAL A 251 10.75 38.19 19.20
N ALA A 252 9.49 37.79 19.33
CA ALA A 252 8.95 37.34 20.61
C ALA A 252 9.52 35.98 21.04
N GLY A 253 9.89 35.13 20.08
CA GLY A 253 10.61 33.89 20.27
C GLY A 253 12.11 34.04 20.08
N ARG A 254 12.78 32.99 19.66
CA ARG A 254 14.22 32.91 19.41
C ARG A 254 14.55 33.38 17.99
N VAL A 255 15.76 33.89 17.80
CA VAL A 255 16.41 33.91 16.49
C VAL A 255 17.28 32.67 16.38
N LEU A 256 16.86 31.72 15.57
CA LEU A 256 17.60 30.48 15.29
C LEU A 256 18.42 30.66 14.01
N ILE A 257 19.73 30.67 14.11
CA ILE A 257 20.68 30.80 13.00
C ILE A 257 21.17 29.40 12.62
N ARG A 258 20.72 28.91 11.46
CA ARG A 258 21.09 27.60 10.93
C ARG A 258 22.22 27.70 9.91
N GLY A 259 22.29 28.78 9.16
CA GLY A 259 23.28 29.05 8.14
C GLY A 259 24.27 30.18 8.56
N GLY A 260 25.56 29.88 8.68
CA GLY A 260 26.59 30.82 9.11
C GLY A 260 26.76 30.84 10.63
N ASP A 261 27.30 31.94 11.11
CA ASP A 261 27.52 32.24 12.52
C ASP A 261 26.64 33.42 12.99
N GLU A 262 26.86 33.94 14.18
CA GLU A 262 26.11 35.08 14.71
C GLU A 262 26.09 36.30 13.76
N SER A 263 27.10 36.41 12.86
CA SER A 263 27.19 37.51 11.89
C SER A 263 26.15 37.39 10.73
N ALA A 264 25.47 36.24 10.61
CA ALA A 264 24.40 36.07 9.62
C ALA A 264 23.22 36.99 9.87
N VAL A 265 23.03 37.47 11.11
CA VAL A 265 21.94 38.37 11.50
C VAL A 265 22.48 39.66 12.08
N GLN A 266 22.14 40.79 11.48
CA GLN A 266 22.44 42.12 11.99
C GLN A 266 21.20 42.72 12.67
N MET A 267 21.29 42.94 13.99
CA MET A 267 20.21 43.59 14.74
C MET A 267 20.57 45.10 14.93
N VAL A 268 19.75 45.96 14.33
CA VAL A 268 19.92 47.42 14.37
C VAL A 268 18.65 48.14 14.86
N ASN A 269 18.83 49.41 15.22
CA ASN A 269 17.71 50.30 15.60
C ASN A 269 16.82 49.77 16.74
N GLY A 270 17.45 49.10 17.73
CA GLY A 270 16.74 48.62 18.92
C GLY A 270 15.97 47.31 18.71
N SER A 271 16.35 46.52 17.70
CA SER A 271 15.79 45.17 17.51
C SER A 271 16.08 44.28 18.70
N THR A 272 15.11 43.41 19.08
CA THR A 272 15.19 42.51 20.22
C THR A 272 14.71 41.11 19.86
N ALA A 273 15.22 40.10 20.56
CA ALA A 273 14.76 38.73 20.53
C ALA A 273 14.73 38.13 21.94
N ALA A 274 13.93 37.12 22.18
CA ALA A 274 13.92 36.39 23.44
C ALA A 274 15.24 35.62 23.67
N GLY A 275 15.89 35.19 22.61
CA GLY A 275 17.20 34.54 22.60
C GLY A 275 17.76 34.44 21.20
N VAL A 276 19.08 34.19 21.09
CA VAL A 276 19.73 33.86 19.82
C VAL A 276 20.36 32.49 19.97
N VAL A 277 20.04 31.57 19.08
CA VAL A 277 20.58 30.22 19.04
C VAL A 277 21.31 30.07 17.72
N VAL A 278 22.59 29.73 17.74
CA VAL A 278 23.37 29.39 16.57
C VAL A 278 23.51 27.87 16.56
N ARG A 279 23.13 27.26 15.47
CA ARG A 279 23.29 25.81 15.30
C ARG A 279 24.80 25.51 15.22
N GLU A 280 25.27 24.57 16.04
CA GLU A 280 26.62 24.04 15.91
C GLU A 280 26.76 23.32 14.57
N THR A 281 27.81 23.64 13.81
CA THR A 281 28.06 22.97 12.53
C THR A 281 28.67 21.59 12.78
N ALA A 282 28.39 20.63 11.89
CA ALA A 282 28.88 19.24 11.99
C ALA A 282 30.40 19.10 12.05
N ALA A 283 31.19 20.20 11.96
CA ALA A 283 32.64 20.22 12.17
C ALA A 283 33.05 20.13 13.65
N ASP A 284 32.11 20.45 14.58
CA ASP A 284 32.36 20.50 16.01
C ASP A 284 31.58 19.39 16.80
N SER A 285 30.71 18.68 16.16
CA SER A 285 30.01 17.53 16.73
C SER A 285 30.49 16.25 16.06
N GLU A 286 30.93 15.26 16.83
CA GLU A 286 30.94 13.88 16.31
C GLU A 286 29.53 13.57 15.75
N PRO A 287 29.43 12.85 14.62
CA PRO A 287 28.13 12.47 14.10
C PRO A 287 27.37 11.84 15.25
N ALA A 288 26.19 12.40 15.57
CA ALA A 288 25.32 11.81 16.55
C ALA A 288 24.86 10.47 15.95
N ASP A 289 25.56 9.41 16.34
CA ASP A 289 24.98 8.08 16.30
C ASP A 289 23.65 8.20 17.04
N GLU A 290 22.57 7.77 16.41
CA GLU A 290 21.33 7.57 17.16
C GLU A 290 21.73 6.76 18.39
N PRO A 291 21.47 7.26 19.62
CA PRO A 291 21.90 6.56 20.79
C PRO A 291 21.31 5.16 20.75
N ALA A 292 22.17 4.16 20.87
CA ALA A 292 21.76 2.80 21.09
C ALA A 292 20.75 2.82 22.25
N ASP A 293 19.61 2.18 22.03
CA ASP A 293 18.51 2.07 22.99
C ASP A 293 19.03 1.35 24.26
N ASP A 294 19.37 2.12 25.27
CA ASP A 294 19.97 1.60 26.49
C ASP A 294 19.03 1.89 27.65
N ALA A 295 18.06 0.99 27.86
CA ALA A 295 17.55 0.72 29.21
C ALA A 295 16.55 -0.46 29.28
N ALA A 296 17.06 -1.56 29.82
CA ALA A 296 16.36 -2.40 30.80
C ALA A 296 15.00 -3.06 30.40
N ASP A 297 15.06 -3.96 29.49
CA ASP A 297 14.66 -5.36 29.64
C ASP A 297 15.74 -6.15 28.93
N GLU A 298 16.18 -7.28 29.46
CA GLU A 298 17.27 -8.06 28.85
C GLU A 298 16.86 -8.51 27.42
N VAL A 299 16.89 -7.56 26.44
CA VAL A 299 16.81 -7.86 25.02
C VAL A 299 18.18 -8.38 24.61
N ILE A 300 18.34 -9.67 24.67
CA ILE A 300 19.54 -10.33 24.21
C ILE A 300 19.55 -10.25 22.68
N GLY A 301 20.40 -9.41 22.10
CA GLY A 301 20.61 -9.35 20.65
C GLY A 301 20.59 -7.97 19.99
N ASP A 302 21.12 -6.94 20.66
CA ASP A 302 21.37 -5.64 20.03
C ASP A 302 22.55 -5.72 19.05
N SER A 303 22.52 -4.92 17.96
CA SER A 303 23.54 -4.87 16.92
C SER A 303 24.89 -4.47 17.53
N ALA A 304 25.59 -5.45 18.10
CA ALA A 304 26.95 -5.28 18.54
C ALA A 304 27.78 -4.77 17.35
N VAL A 305 28.59 -3.74 17.56
CA VAL A 305 29.64 -3.30 16.62
C VAL A 305 30.37 -4.57 16.16
N ILE A 306 30.11 -5.04 14.95
CA ILE A 306 30.72 -6.27 14.45
C ILE A 306 32.22 -5.94 14.34
N ASN A 307 33.03 -6.64 15.15
CA ASN A 307 34.46 -6.61 15.03
C ASN A 307 34.86 -6.91 13.56
N PRO A 308 35.64 -6.07 12.87
CA PRO A 308 36.01 -6.33 11.48
C PRO A 308 36.73 -7.68 11.27
N ASP A 309 37.22 -8.30 12.35
CA ASP A 309 37.78 -9.63 12.36
C ASP A 309 36.82 -10.74 12.83
N ALA A 310 35.53 -10.39 13.05
CA ALA A 310 34.51 -11.33 13.47
C ALA A 310 34.32 -12.51 12.49
N GLN A 311 34.17 -13.71 13.02
CA GLN A 311 34.07 -14.94 12.23
C GLN A 311 32.66 -15.56 12.33
N PRO A 312 32.19 -16.23 11.29
CA PRO A 312 30.95 -17.01 11.38
C PRO A 312 31.11 -18.18 12.38
N VAL A 313 30.05 -18.44 13.13
CA VAL A 313 30.03 -19.47 14.18
C VAL A 313 28.97 -20.52 13.85
N THR A 314 29.34 -21.79 14.03
CA THR A 314 28.36 -22.89 13.98
C THR A 314 27.93 -23.27 15.39
N VAL A 315 26.64 -23.28 15.64
CA VAL A 315 26.02 -23.56 16.95
C VAL A 315 25.20 -24.85 16.92
N THR A 316 25.19 -25.57 18.04
CA THR A 316 24.49 -26.84 18.17
C THR A 316 23.58 -26.89 19.39
N THR A 317 23.48 -25.84 20.17
CA THR A 317 22.58 -25.71 21.33
C THR A 317 21.93 -24.34 21.41
N ALA A 318 20.81 -24.24 22.13
CA ALA A 318 20.10 -23.00 22.37
C ALA A 318 20.99 -21.95 23.07
N GLU A 319 21.75 -22.36 24.11
CA GLU A 319 22.63 -21.46 24.84
C GLU A 319 23.73 -20.88 23.94
N ALA A 320 24.31 -21.72 23.05
CA ALA A 320 25.34 -21.28 22.11
C ALA A 320 24.74 -20.34 21.05
N PHE A 321 23.49 -20.56 20.62
CA PHE A 321 22.80 -19.67 19.71
C PHE A 321 22.55 -18.29 20.35
N ILE A 322 21.96 -18.28 21.56
CA ILE A 322 21.68 -17.05 22.30
C ILE A 322 22.97 -16.26 22.58
N GLN A 323 24.05 -16.96 22.99
CA GLN A 323 25.35 -16.34 23.19
C GLN A 323 25.90 -15.73 21.90
N ALA A 324 25.76 -16.42 20.75
CA ALA A 324 26.24 -15.94 19.47
C ALA A 324 25.49 -14.69 18.97
N LEU A 325 24.20 -14.50 19.33
CA LEU A 325 23.46 -13.28 19.01
C LEU A 325 24.10 -12.03 19.61
N SER A 326 24.61 -12.12 20.84
CA SER A 326 25.22 -11.01 21.58
C SER A 326 26.77 -10.93 21.46
N ASP A 327 27.43 -11.91 20.84
CA ASP A 327 28.90 -11.99 20.75
C ASP A 327 29.44 -11.05 19.66
N PRO A 328 30.16 -9.97 19.99
CA PRO A 328 30.70 -9.02 18.99
C PRO A 328 31.71 -9.67 18.02
N ASP A 329 32.29 -10.82 18.38
CA ASP A 329 33.24 -11.55 17.54
C ASP A 329 32.56 -12.55 16.60
N CYS A 330 31.20 -12.66 16.64
CA CYS A 330 30.39 -13.48 15.75
C CYS A 330 29.82 -12.63 14.60
N SER A 331 30.17 -12.95 13.35
CA SER A 331 29.66 -12.23 12.16
C SER A 331 28.41 -12.86 11.55
N ALA A 332 28.20 -14.16 11.72
CA ALA A 332 27.05 -14.91 11.23
C ALA A 332 26.88 -16.22 12.03
N ILE A 333 25.68 -16.74 12.10
CA ILE A 333 25.33 -17.96 12.86
C ILE A 333 24.87 -19.04 11.88
N THR A 334 25.47 -20.23 11.96
CA THR A 334 24.98 -21.41 11.26
C THR A 334 24.47 -22.41 12.27
N VAL A 335 23.22 -22.84 12.13
CA VAL A 335 22.59 -23.83 12.97
C VAL A 335 22.99 -25.24 12.50
N SER A 336 23.40 -26.12 13.41
CA SER A 336 23.72 -27.51 13.15
C SER A 336 23.04 -28.39 14.18
N GLY A 337 22.16 -29.28 13.72
CA GLY A 337 21.28 -30.06 14.56
C GLY A 337 19.97 -29.34 14.86
N GLU A 338 19.17 -29.93 15.72
CA GLU A 338 17.89 -29.38 16.17
C GLU A 338 18.12 -28.47 17.38
N ILE A 339 17.78 -27.19 17.28
CA ILE A 339 17.89 -26.19 18.35
C ILE A 339 16.49 -25.68 18.68
N GLU A 340 16.04 -25.92 19.90
CA GLU A 340 14.77 -25.40 20.43
C GLU A 340 15.03 -24.34 21.49
N ILE A 341 14.38 -23.18 21.33
CA ILE A 341 14.43 -22.04 22.23
C ILE A 341 13.01 -21.76 22.71
N THR A 342 12.78 -21.91 24.01
CA THR A 342 11.44 -21.79 24.60
C THR A 342 11.31 -20.53 25.42
N GLY A 343 10.25 -19.75 25.14
CA GLY A 343 9.94 -18.49 25.83
C GLY A 343 10.97 -17.38 25.58
N GLY A 344 10.75 -16.23 26.16
CA GLY A 344 11.65 -15.08 26.09
C GLY A 344 11.50 -14.20 24.84
N SER A 345 12.34 -13.18 24.76
CA SER A 345 12.35 -12.22 23.63
C SER A 345 13.74 -12.21 22.98
N TYR A 346 13.80 -12.37 21.68
CA TYR A 346 15.05 -12.51 20.93
C TYR A 346 15.09 -11.60 19.71
N THR A 347 16.16 -10.84 19.60
CA THR A 347 16.45 -10.01 18.42
C THR A 347 17.55 -10.66 17.60
N ILE A 348 17.26 -11.01 16.36
CA ILE A 348 18.20 -11.58 15.40
C ILE A 348 18.85 -10.41 14.63
N GLY A 349 19.96 -9.90 15.15
CA GLY A 349 20.74 -8.81 14.56
C GLY A 349 21.86 -9.26 13.61
N LYS A 350 22.03 -10.57 13.41
CA LYS A 350 23.09 -11.17 12.59
C LYS A 350 22.52 -12.16 11.59
N PRO A 351 23.20 -12.37 10.45
CA PRO A 351 22.78 -13.40 9.50
C PRO A 351 22.72 -14.78 10.16
N VAL A 352 21.57 -15.47 10.01
CA VAL A 352 21.34 -16.82 10.51
C VAL A 352 21.07 -17.74 9.33
N THR A 353 21.73 -18.89 9.32
CA THR A 353 21.48 -19.97 8.34
C THR A 353 21.02 -21.21 9.09
N THR A 354 19.86 -21.75 8.70
CA THR A 354 19.26 -22.99 9.24
C THR A 354 18.73 -23.86 8.11
N GLY A 355 18.18 -25.01 8.41
CA GLY A 355 17.72 -25.96 7.38
C GLY A 355 18.86 -26.82 6.82
N GLY A 356 18.59 -27.50 5.73
CA GLY A 356 19.44 -28.60 5.26
C GLY A 356 19.14 -29.89 6.02
N LEU A 357 19.93 -30.93 5.81
CA LEU A 357 19.68 -32.23 6.46
C LEU A 357 19.86 -32.13 7.98
N ASP A 358 18.83 -32.48 8.74
CA ASP A 358 18.80 -32.57 10.21
C ASP A 358 19.12 -31.26 10.95
N ASN A 359 18.90 -30.09 10.34
CA ASN A 359 19.15 -28.80 10.99
C ASN A 359 17.87 -27.96 11.08
N SER A 360 17.46 -27.66 12.30
CA SER A 360 16.24 -26.90 12.58
C SER A 360 16.46 -25.86 13.67
N LEU A 361 15.83 -24.72 13.52
CA LEU A 361 15.77 -23.68 14.54
C LEU A 361 14.32 -23.46 14.93
N TYR A 362 13.98 -23.78 16.16
CA TYR A 362 12.64 -23.61 16.75
C TYR A 362 12.66 -22.50 17.79
N PHE A 363 11.74 -21.56 17.63
CA PHE A 363 11.33 -20.64 18.68
C PHE A 363 9.92 -21.03 19.15
N LEU A 364 9.80 -21.53 20.36
CA LEU A 364 8.54 -21.98 20.92
C LEU A 364 8.06 -21.02 22.01
N ASN A 365 6.85 -20.46 21.87
CA ASN A 365 6.28 -19.48 22.80
C ASN A 365 7.22 -18.28 23.07
N ALA A 366 7.87 -17.79 22.02
CA ALA A 366 8.87 -16.72 22.09
C ALA A 366 8.45 -15.50 21.27
N GLN A 367 8.98 -14.35 21.66
CA GLN A 367 8.88 -13.12 20.86
C GLN A 367 10.17 -13.01 20.03
N VAL A 368 10.04 -13.03 18.71
CA VAL A 368 11.20 -13.02 17.81
C VAL A 368 11.15 -11.80 16.90
N VAL A 369 12.23 -11.01 16.91
CA VAL A 369 12.43 -9.87 16.02
C VAL A 369 13.62 -10.16 15.09
N ASN A 370 13.38 -10.27 13.79
CA ASN A 370 14.43 -10.40 12.80
C ASN A 370 14.81 -9.04 12.22
N ASN A 371 15.99 -8.52 12.59
CA ASN A 371 16.57 -7.30 12.05
C ASN A 371 17.70 -7.56 11.04
N SER A 372 17.93 -8.81 10.67
CA SER A 372 19.02 -9.23 9.78
C SER A 372 18.49 -10.18 8.69
N THR A 373 19.28 -11.15 8.28
CA THR A 373 18.86 -12.16 7.30
C THR A 373 18.74 -13.54 7.96
N ILE A 374 17.59 -14.17 7.81
CA ILE A 374 17.42 -15.59 8.10
C ILE A 374 17.36 -16.33 6.77
N THR A 375 18.25 -17.30 6.56
CA THR A 375 18.27 -18.15 5.35
C THR A 375 17.94 -19.57 5.72
N VAL A 376 16.89 -20.13 5.10
CA VAL A 376 16.45 -21.51 5.26
C VAL A 376 16.88 -22.31 4.04
N LEU A 377 17.77 -23.27 4.25
CA LEU A 377 18.35 -24.12 3.21
C LEU A 377 17.42 -25.27 2.82
N PRO A 378 17.52 -25.81 1.60
CA PRO A 378 16.78 -26.98 1.18
C PRO A 378 17.15 -28.22 1.99
N PHE A 379 16.19 -29.11 2.20
CA PHE A 379 16.45 -30.45 2.72
C PHE A 379 16.10 -31.51 1.67
N GLU A 380 16.92 -32.55 1.58
CA GLU A 380 16.63 -33.72 0.72
C GLU A 380 15.91 -34.78 1.56
N VAL A 381 14.70 -35.16 1.14
CA VAL A 381 13.99 -36.30 1.74
C VAL A 381 14.68 -37.60 1.30
N THR A 382 15.45 -38.20 2.18
CA THR A 382 16.22 -39.43 1.87
C THR A 382 15.57 -40.73 2.33
N ASP A 383 14.50 -40.67 3.15
CA ASP A 383 13.74 -41.86 3.60
C ASP A 383 12.37 -41.42 4.20
N GLU A 384 11.43 -42.37 4.37
CA GLU A 384 10.03 -42.12 4.80
C GLU A 384 9.85 -41.52 6.22
N THR A 385 10.91 -41.11 6.89
CA THR A 385 10.86 -40.35 8.14
C THR A 385 10.92 -38.86 7.86
N VAL A 386 9.77 -38.23 7.82
CA VAL A 386 9.61 -36.78 7.64
C VAL A 386 10.10 -36.04 8.89
N ASN A 387 11.39 -35.72 8.96
CA ASN A 387 11.87 -34.63 9.78
C ASN A 387 11.98 -33.41 8.89
N SER A 388 11.03 -32.49 9.00
CA SER A 388 11.05 -31.21 8.30
C SER A 388 12.12 -30.34 8.96
N SER A 389 13.32 -30.32 8.39
CA SER A 389 14.38 -29.39 8.82
C SER A 389 14.06 -27.99 8.33
N GLY A 390 14.20 -26.97 9.20
CA GLY A 390 13.79 -25.65 8.78
C GLY A 390 13.85 -24.57 9.85
N PHE A 391 13.03 -23.53 9.64
CA PHE A 391 12.82 -22.43 10.57
C PHE A 391 11.40 -22.47 11.11
N TYR A 392 11.25 -22.41 12.43
CA TYR A 392 9.99 -22.46 13.13
C TYR A 392 9.91 -21.36 14.19
N ALA A 393 8.83 -20.59 14.16
CA ALA A 393 8.44 -19.72 15.27
C ALA A 393 6.98 -20.04 15.59
N GLU A 394 6.73 -20.76 16.69
CA GLU A 394 5.43 -21.34 16.97
C GLU A 394 4.99 -21.10 18.42
N ALA A 395 3.70 -20.86 18.61
CA ALA A 395 3.05 -20.83 19.90
C ALA A 395 2.37 -22.17 20.17
N TYR A 396 2.78 -22.88 21.24
CA TYR A 396 2.14 -24.13 21.64
C TYR A 396 2.38 -24.45 23.12
N PRO A 397 1.37 -24.79 23.93
CA PRO A 397 -0.04 -24.46 23.68
C PRO A 397 -0.22 -22.93 23.65
N TYR A 398 -1.20 -22.42 22.93
CA TYR A 398 -1.43 -20.95 22.73
C TYR A 398 -1.84 -20.23 24.04
N THR A 399 -1.06 -20.42 25.12
CA THR A 399 -1.31 -19.87 26.45
C THR A 399 -0.32 -18.77 26.84
N GLU A 400 0.80 -18.67 26.12
CA GLU A 400 1.84 -17.67 26.34
C GLU A 400 1.95 -16.81 25.10
N PRO A 401 2.07 -15.47 25.22
CA PRO A 401 2.13 -14.57 24.07
C PRO A 401 3.42 -14.81 23.27
N ALA A 402 3.27 -15.17 22.01
CA ALA A 402 4.35 -15.34 21.06
C ALA A 402 4.19 -14.35 19.89
N SER A 403 5.28 -13.87 19.32
CA SER A 403 5.22 -12.99 18.18
C SER A 403 6.41 -13.15 17.23
N PHE A 404 6.17 -12.83 15.96
CA PHE A 404 7.24 -12.76 14.96
C PHE A 404 7.21 -11.43 14.24
N THR A 405 8.28 -10.65 14.36
CA THR A 405 8.47 -9.40 13.65
C THR A 405 9.64 -9.54 12.68
N ASN A 406 9.39 -9.41 11.38
CA ASN A 406 10.44 -9.41 10.37
C ASN A 406 10.69 -7.98 9.87
N ASN A 407 11.78 -7.37 10.32
CA ASN A 407 12.27 -6.08 9.83
C ASN A 407 13.41 -6.25 8.81
N GLY A 408 14.03 -7.44 8.79
CA GLY A 408 15.12 -7.80 7.87
C GLY A 408 14.64 -8.63 6.69
N THR A 409 15.38 -9.67 6.37
CA THR A 409 15.04 -10.60 5.28
C THR A 409 14.87 -12.02 5.81
N LEU A 410 13.76 -12.67 5.45
CA LEU A 410 13.57 -14.11 5.62
C LEU A 410 13.59 -14.76 4.24
N THR A 411 14.59 -15.59 3.96
CA THR A 411 14.77 -16.28 2.67
C THR A 411 14.55 -17.77 2.85
N ILE A 412 13.54 -18.34 2.23
CA ILE A 412 13.30 -19.79 2.15
C ILE A 412 13.70 -20.23 0.74
N GLN A 413 14.76 -21.02 0.64
CA GLN A 413 15.25 -21.54 -0.63
C GLN A 413 14.36 -22.67 -1.17
N GLU A 414 14.44 -22.95 -2.46
CA GLU A 414 13.73 -24.09 -3.09
C GLU A 414 14.03 -25.39 -2.33
N GLY A 415 12.97 -26.08 -1.87
CA GLY A 415 13.08 -27.26 -1.01
C GLY A 415 13.37 -26.96 0.47
N GLY A 416 13.41 -25.68 0.88
CA GLY A 416 13.42 -25.25 2.29
C GLY A 416 12.02 -25.21 2.88
N TYR A 417 11.93 -25.30 4.22
CA TYR A 417 10.67 -25.27 4.96
C TYR A 417 10.70 -24.24 6.07
N ALA A 418 9.66 -23.40 6.16
CA ALA A 418 9.49 -22.51 7.30
C ALA A 418 8.02 -22.45 7.75
N SER A 419 7.84 -22.38 9.08
CA SER A 419 6.52 -22.24 9.72
C SER A 419 6.58 -21.13 10.76
N VAL A 420 5.72 -20.14 10.61
CA VAL A 420 5.55 -19.05 11.57
C VAL A 420 4.10 -19.00 11.99
N VAL A 421 3.80 -19.56 13.17
CA VAL A 421 2.45 -19.75 13.70
C VAL A 421 2.43 -19.27 15.14
N VAL A 422 2.07 -18.02 15.36
CA VAL A 422 2.16 -17.31 16.65
C VAL A 422 0.90 -16.48 16.94
N ASP A 423 0.89 -15.67 18.01
CA ASP A 423 -0.26 -14.81 18.29
C ASP A 423 -0.30 -13.59 17.37
N THR A 424 0.85 -12.98 17.07
CA THR A 424 0.93 -11.82 16.19
C THR A 424 2.13 -11.87 15.25
N ILE A 425 1.90 -11.46 13.99
CA ILE A 425 2.94 -11.39 12.97
C ILE A 425 2.98 -10.00 12.36
N THR A 426 4.19 -9.42 12.26
CA THR A 426 4.43 -8.19 11.52
C THR A 426 5.61 -8.36 10.58
N ASN A 427 5.40 -8.11 9.28
CA ASN A 427 6.48 -8.03 8.31
C ASN A 427 6.64 -6.58 7.83
N THR A 428 7.76 -5.95 8.14
CA THR A 428 8.16 -4.64 7.60
C THR A 428 9.33 -4.76 6.62
N GLY A 429 10.01 -5.90 6.63
CA GLY A 429 11.13 -6.23 5.76
C GLY A 429 10.71 -7.02 4.52
N THR A 430 11.56 -7.95 4.13
CA THR A 430 11.33 -8.79 2.95
C THR A 430 11.20 -10.27 3.35
N ILE A 431 10.25 -10.95 2.75
CA ILE A 431 10.13 -12.40 2.80
C ILE A 431 10.29 -12.92 1.36
N ASP A 432 11.35 -13.68 1.11
CA ASP A 432 11.64 -14.30 -0.18
C ASP A 432 11.42 -15.81 -0.05
N ASN A 433 10.31 -16.32 -0.55
CA ASN A 433 9.95 -17.72 -0.49
C ASN A 433 10.09 -18.40 -1.85
N SER A 434 10.95 -19.42 -1.92
CA SER A 434 11.04 -20.35 -3.05
C SER A 434 10.78 -21.79 -2.61
N GLY A 435 10.58 -22.03 -1.31
CA GLY A 435 10.26 -23.34 -0.70
C GLY A 435 8.83 -23.43 -0.21
N ASP A 436 8.61 -24.11 0.90
CA ASP A 436 7.31 -24.24 1.56
C ASP A 436 7.26 -23.30 2.77
N PHE A 437 6.34 -22.36 2.76
CA PHE A 437 6.18 -21.39 3.83
C PHE A 437 4.74 -21.31 4.35
N TYR A 438 4.61 -21.51 5.66
CA TYR A 438 3.36 -21.38 6.39
C TYR A 438 3.44 -20.17 7.30
N LEU A 439 2.51 -19.22 7.12
CA LEU A 439 2.49 -17.96 7.85
C LEU A 439 1.09 -17.67 8.36
N GLY A 440 0.91 -17.52 9.66
CA GLY A 440 -0.38 -17.06 10.17
C GLY A 440 -0.39 -16.89 11.68
N ALA A 441 -1.24 -16.02 12.17
CA ALA A 441 -1.40 -15.70 13.57
C ALA A 441 -2.83 -15.96 14.06
N VAL A 442 -2.97 -16.34 15.32
CA VAL A 442 -4.29 -16.45 15.97
C VAL A 442 -4.89 -15.06 16.20
N GLY A 443 -4.06 -14.06 16.51
CA GLY A 443 -4.48 -12.66 16.66
C GLY A 443 -4.51 -11.91 15.33
N GLU A 444 -3.36 -11.42 14.85
CA GLU A 444 -3.30 -10.69 13.56
C GLU A 444 -1.99 -10.95 12.80
N THR A 445 -2.08 -10.91 11.48
CA THR A 445 -0.92 -10.91 10.58
C THR A 445 -0.92 -9.64 9.74
N VAL A 446 0.15 -8.83 9.83
CA VAL A 446 0.27 -7.57 9.08
C VAL A 446 1.53 -7.57 8.21
N ASN A 447 1.34 -7.51 6.89
CA ASN A 447 2.42 -7.19 5.96
C ASN A 447 2.47 -5.70 5.69
N ARG A 448 3.59 -5.06 6.02
CA ARG A 448 3.94 -3.66 5.71
C ARG A 448 5.17 -3.57 4.80
N GLY A 449 5.81 -4.69 4.53
CA GLY A 449 6.98 -4.84 3.68
C GLY A 449 6.66 -5.55 2.38
N THR A 450 7.56 -6.42 1.94
CA THR A 450 7.43 -7.16 0.69
C THR A 450 7.42 -8.66 0.95
N ILE A 451 6.50 -9.37 0.32
CA ILE A 451 6.49 -10.84 0.25
C ILE A 451 6.66 -11.22 -1.23
N ASN A 452 7.75 -11.91 -1.56
CA ASN A 452 8.01 -12.49 -2.87
C ASN A 452 7.83 -14.00 -2.77
N ASN A 453 6.79 -14.53 -3.37
CA ASN A 453 6.52 -15.97 -3.36
C ASN A 453 6.78 -16.60 -4.73
N GLN A 454 7.69 -17.55 -4.78
CA GLN A 454 8.00 -18.39 -5.95
C GLN A 454 7.74 -19.87 -5.67
N GLY A 455 7.54 -20.23 -4.39
CA GLY A 455 7.26 -21.57 -3.92
C GLY A 455 5.80 -21.73 -3.48
N TYR A 456 5.59 -22.53 -2.44
CA TYR A 456 4.29 -22.69 -1.79
C TYR A 456 4.19 -21.76 -0.59
N PHE A 457 3.17 -20.90 -0.59
CA PHE A 457 2.84 -20.02 0.53
C PHE A 457 1.43 -20.29 1.00
N SER A 458 1.27 -20.55 2.29
CA SER A 458 -0.05 -20.81 2.84
C SER A 458 -0.29 -20.09 4.17
N ILE A 459 -1.49 -19.54 4.32
CA ILE A 459 -2.05 -19.19 5.63
C ILE A 459 -2.88 -20.41 6.06
N PRO A 460 -2.35 -21.24 6.99
CA PRO A 460 -2.84 -22.59 7.20
C PRO A 460 -4.06 -22.63 8.12
N ILE A 461 -4.66 -23.80 8.21
CA ILE A 461 -5.61 -24.15 9.27
C ILE A 461 -4.83 -24.53 10.52
N PHE A 462 -5.01 -23.78 11.61
CA PHE A 462 -4.38 -24.13 12.89
C PHE A 462 -5.15 -25.24 13.59
N ARG A 463 -4.43 -26.26 14.02
CA ARG A 463 -5.00 -27.41 14.72
C ARG A 463 -4.26 -27.61 16.03
N GLN A 464 -4.99 -27.64 17.13
CA GLN A 464 -4.50 -27.96 18.46
C GLN A 464 -5.17 -29.25 18.93
N LEU A 465 -4.42 -30.13 19.64
CA LEU A 465 -5.03 -31.23 20.36
C LEU A 465 -5.50 -30.72 21.72
N ASP A 466 -6.75 -30.97 22.06
CA ASP A 466 -7.23 -30.80 23.42
C ASP A 466 -6.56 -31.83 24.32
N GLU A 467 -5.89 -31.38 25.36
CA GLU A 467 -5.12 -32.27 26.24
C GLU A 467 -5.99 -33.26 27.03
N GLU A 468 -7.26 -32.89 27.31
CA GLU A 468 -8.18 -33.75 28.09
C GLU A 468 -8.94 -34.72 27.17
N THR A 469 -9.42 -34.28 26.02
CA THR A 469 -10.28 -35.06 25.14
C THR A 469 -9.52 -35.75 24.01
N GLN A 470 -8.27 -35.35 23.72
CA GLN A 470 -7.47 -35.77 22.57
C GLN A 470 -8.18 -35.50 21.21
N GLU A 471 -9.14 -34.60 21.21
CA GLU A 471 -9.80 -34.12 19.98
C GLU A 471 -9.00 -32.99 19.35
N GLN A 472 -9.00 -32.93 18.02
CA GLN A 472 -8.43 -31.81 17.31
C GLN A 472 -9.37 -30.59 17.39
N ILE A 473 -8.88 -29.50 17.97
CA ILE A 473 -9.54 -28.20 17.96
C ILE A 473 -8.96 -27.39 16.81
N ILE A 474 -9.82 -26.81 15.99
CA ILE A 474 -9.43 -25.86 14.97
C ILE A 474 -9.41 -24.48 15.61
N LEU A 475 -8.26 -23.81 15.59
CA LEU A 475 -8.14 -22.43 16.03
C LEU A 475 -8.34 -21.51 14.83
N PRO A 476 -9.13 -20.44 14.96
CA PRO A 476 -9.25 -19.45 13.91
C PRO A 476 -7.90 -18.75 13.70
N CYS A 477 -7.54 -18.52 12.45
CA CYS A 477 -6.52 -17.56 12.09
C CYS A 477 -7.16 -16.17 12.14
N GLY A 478 -6.53 -15.23 12.83
CA GLY A 478 -7.00 -13.85 12.90
C GLY A 478 -6.93 -13.12 11.56
N PRO A 479 -7.27 -11.83 11.53
CA PRO A 479 -7.24 -11.05 10.30
C PRO A 479 -5.83 -10.92 9.72
N VAL A 480 -5.76 -10.99 8.39
CA VAL A 480 -4.53 -10.81 7.62
C VAL A 480 -4.61 -9.53 6.82
N THR A 481 -3.61 -8.68 6.95
CA THR A 481 -3.58 -7.37 6.27
C THR A 481 -2.32 -7.22 5.43
N ASN A 482 -2.48 -6.98 4.12
CA ASN A 482 -1.47 -6.39 3.27
C ASN A 482 -1.67 -4.87 3.28
N ALA A 483 -0.87 -4.16 4.08
CA ALA A 483 -1.08 -2.74 4.37
C ALA A 483 -0.79 -1.84 3.16
N ALA A 484 -1.26 -0.60 3.22
CA ALA A 484 -0.96 0.40 2.19
C ALA A 484 0.56 0.58 2.01
N GLY A 485 1.02 0.52 0.77
CA GLY A 485 2.44 0.58 0.42
C GLY A 485 3.19 -0.76 0.50
N ALA A 486 2.59 -1.79 1.07
CA ALA A 486 3.15 -3.14 1.08
C ALA A 486 2.91 -3.88 -0.24
N ALA A 487 3.74 -4.88 -0.52
CA ALA A 487 3.64 -5.67 -1.73
C ALA A 487 3.60 -7.18 -1.46
N ILE A 488 2.78 -7.90 -2.21
CA ILE A 488 2.84 -9.36 -2.36
C ILE A 488 3.03 -9.66 -3.83
N ASN A 489 4.16 -10.25 -4.18
CA ASN A 489 4.50 -10.69 -5.53
C ASN A 489 4.45 -12.22 -5.57
N ASN A 490 3.41 -12.78 -6.18
CA ASN A 490 3.22 -14.22 -6.24
C ASN A 490 3.52 -14.76 -7.64
N SER A 491 4.50 -15.64 -7.74
CA SER A 491 4.78 -16.44 -8.94
C SER A 491 4.77 -17.96 -8.67
N GLY A 492 4.45 -18.35 -7.44
CA GLY A 492 4.22 -19.73 -7.02
C GLY A 492 2.75 -19.98 -6.64
N ASP A 493 2.52 -20.86 -5.70
CA ASP A 493 1.20 -21.12 -5.13
C ASP A 493 0.97 -20.27 -3.88
N PHE A 494 -0.18 -19.58 -3.84
CA PHE A 494 -0.59 -18.76 -2.70
C PHE A 494 -1.99 -19.16 -2.26
N PHE A 495 -2.11 -19.60 -1.02
CA PHE A 495 -3.35 -20.11 -0.48
C PHE A 495 -3.71 -19.49 0.88
N VAL A 496 -4.94 -19.01 1.04
CA VAL A 496 -5.49 -18.52 2.31
C VAL A 496 -6.67 -19.40 2.72
N SER A 497 -6.52 -20.08 3.87
CA SER A 497 -7.50 -21.05 4.33
C SER A 497 -8.81 -20.43 4.84
N TRP A 498 -9.87 -21.24 4.88
CA TRP A 498 -11.18 -20.88 5.40
C TRP A 498 -11.20 -20.58 6.93
N SER A 499 -10.19 -21.01 7.68
CA SER A 499 -10.07 -20.66 9.11
C SER A 499 -9.59 -19.22 9.34
N THR A 500 -9.20 -18.51 8.28
CA THR A 500 -8.79 -17.10 8.34
C THR A 500 -10.01 -16.20 8.47
N GLU A 501 -10.02 -15.33 9.50
CA GLU A 501 -11.14 -14.43 9.78
C GLU A 501 -11.43 -13.50 8.60
N SER A 502 -10.38 -12.88 8.05
CA SER A 502 -10.46 -12.03 6.86
C SER A 502 -9.08 -11.77 6.26
N PHE A 503 -9.06 -11.43 4.97
CA PHE A 503 -7.88 -10.93 4.27
C PHE A 503 -8.14 -9.52 3.72
N THR A 504 -7.35 -8.53 4.13
CA THR A 504 -7.48 -7.14 3.67
C THR A 504 -6.27 -6.75 2.83
N ASN A 505 -6.48 -6.33 1.58
CA ASN A 505 -5.46 -5.72 0.74
C ASN A 505 -5.67 -4.22 0.60
N ALA A 506 -4.80 -3.43 1.22
CA ALA A 506 -4.69 -1.99 1.01
C ALA A 506 -3.42 -1.61 0.22
N GLY A 507 -2.54 -2.58 -0.01
CA GLY A 507 -1.30 -2.45 -0.77
C GLY A 507 -1.44 -2.95 -2.21
N THR A 508 -0.37 -3.57 -2.71
CA THR A 508 -0.33 -4.15 -4.06
C THR A 508 -0.15 -5.66 -3.96
N ILE A 509 -0.95 -6.40 -4.74
CA ILE A 509 -0.76 -7.82 -4.97
C ILE A 509 -0.61 -8.03 -6.48
N ILE A 510 0.45 -8.72 -6.89
CA ILE A 510 0.66 -9.15 -8.27
C ILE A 510 0.80 -10.66 -8.27
N SER A 511 -0.09 -11.37 -8.95
CA SER A 511 -0.03 -12.81 -9.11
C SER A 511 0.10 -13.18 -10.58
N ASN A 512 1.22 -13.84 -10.90
CA ASN A 512 1.51 -14.46 -12.18
C ASN A 512 1.98 -15.92 -12.00
N GLY A 513 1.62 -16.51 -10.86
CA GLY A 513 2.02 -17.84 -10.42
C GLY A 513 1.06 -18.94 -10.86
N ALA A 514 1.29 -20.13 -10.32
CA ALA A 514 0.47 -21.29 -10.61
C ALA A 514 -0.94 -21.14 -10.02
N SER A 515 -1.06 -20.68 -8.75
CA SER A 515 -2.35 -20.46 -8.12
C SER A 515 -2.37 -19.28 -7.14
N PHE A 516 -3.58 -18.69 -6.99
CA PHE A 516 -3.84 -17.60 -6.07
C PHE A 516 -5.26 -17.74 -5.53
N GLN A 517 -5.41 -18.31 -4.32
CA GLN A 517 -6.69 -18.80 -3.81
C GLN A 517 -7.04 -18.28 -2.43
N PHE A 518 -8.30 -17.87 -2.23
CA PHE A 518 -8.86 -17.45 -0.97
C PHE A 518 -10.13 -18.25 -0.63
N ASN A 519 -10.13 -18.85 0.55
CA ASN A 519 -11.32 -19.49 1.12
C ASN A 519 -11.89 -18.69 2.30
N CYS A 520 -11.65 -17.40 2.37
CA CYS A 520 -12.09 -16.48 3.43
C CYS A 520 -12.64 -15.19 2.84
N PRO A 521 -13.28 -14.33 3.64
CA PRO A 521 -13.66 -12.99 3.22
C PRO A 521 -12.44 -12.13 2.85
N VAL A 522 -12.46 -11.51 1.67
CA VAL A 522 -11.40 -10.64 1.14
C VAL A 522 -11.92 -9.21 0.94
N THR A 523 -11.17 -8.21 1.38
CA THR A 523 -11.43 -6.80 1.10
C THR A 523 -10.27 -6.20 0.35
N ASN A 524 -10.50 -5.68 -0.87
CA ASN A 524 -9.50 -4.97 -1.65
C ASN A 524 -9.80 -3.47 -1.72
N THR A 525 -8.96 -2.66 -1.10
CA THR A 525 -8.95 -1.20 -1.20
C THR A 525 -7.74 -0.68 -1.98
N GLY A 526 -6.77 -1.56 -2.24
CA GLY A 526 -5.54 -1.31 -3.00
C GLY A 526 -5.63 -1.83 -4.43
N SER A 527 -4.60 -2.56 -4.87
CA SER A 527 -4.53 -3.15 -6.20
C SER A 527 -4.26 -4.65 -6.14
N ILE A 528 -5.07 -5.43 -6.85
CA ILE A 528 -4.82 -6.84 -7.12
C ILE A 528 -4.69 -7.00 -8.64
N THR A 529 -3.56 -7.56 -9.10
CA THR A 529 -3.30 -7.87 -10.52
C THR A 529 -3.07 -9.35 -10.67
N ILE A 530 -3.86 -10.00 -11.53
CA ILE A 530 -3.78 -11.43 -11.86
C ILE A 530 -3.43 -11.51 -13.35
N GLN A 531 -2.32 -12.16 -13.69
CA GLN A 531 -1.79 -12.11 -15.05
C GLN A 531 -1.05 -13.40 -15.47
N ASP A 532 -0.69 -13.48 -16.74
CA ASP A 532 0.17 -14.53 -17.31
C ASP A 532 -0.37 -15.96 -17.17
N GLY A 533 -1.71 -16.12 -17.20
CA GLY A 533 -2.38 -17.43 -17.11
C GLY A 533 -2.53 -17.96 -15.69
N CYS A 534 -2.35 -17.10 -14.69
CA CYS A 534 -2.57 -17.46 -13.28
C CYS A 534 -4.02 -17.92 -13.05
N TYR A 535 -4.18 -19.07 -12.40
CA TYR A 535 -5.47 -19.52 -11.87
C TYR A 535 -5.73 -18.86 -10.53
N SER A 536 -6.89 -18.27 -10.35
CA SER A 536 -7.25 -17.67 -9.07
C SER A 536 -8.69 -17.92 -8.70
N SER A 537 -8.96 -18.07 -7.39
CA SER A 537 -10.32 -18.28 -6.90
C SER A 537 -10.59 -17.57 -5.58
N VAL A 538 -11.87 -17.24 -5.40
CA VAL A 538 -12.49 -16.93 -4.09
C VAL A 538 -13.62 -17.93 -3.92
N GLU A 539 -13.44 -18.87 -2.99
CA GLU A 539 -14.27 -20.06 -2.90
C GLU A 539 -14.82 -20.28 -1.48
N SER A 540 -16.15 -20.40 -1.38
CA SER A 540 -16.83 -20.84 -0.18
C SER A 540 -16.66 -22.35 0.02
N VAL A 541 -16.37 -22.77 1.26
CA VAL A 541 -16.17 -24.17 1.62
C VAL A 541 -17.38 -24.68 2.35
N SER A 542 -18.03 -25.74 1.82
CA SER A 542 -19.21 -26.33 2.43
C SER A 542 -18.89 -27.15 3.67
N ALA A 543 -19.87 -27.34 4.55
CA ALA A 543 -19.77 -28.16 5.76
C ALA A 543 -19.30 -29.61 5.50
N GLU A 544 -19.55 -30.14 4.30
CA GLU A 544 -19.09 -31.48 3.91
C GLU A 544 -17.58 -31.52 3.64
N MET A 545 -17.00 -30.40 3.19
CA MET A 545 -15.59 -30.25 2.86
C MET A 545 -14.76 -29.71 4.04
N ALA A 546 -15.36 -28.86 4.86
CA ALA A 546 -14.70 -28.27 6.02
C ALA A 546 -14.53 -29.28 7.13
N SER A 547 -13.33 -29.33 7.72
CA SER A 547 -13.01 -30.30 8.77
C SER A 547 -13.70 -30.05 10.11
N ASP A 548 -14.33 -28.87 10.29
CA ASP A 548 -15.15 -28.52 11.45
C ASP A 548 -16.66 -28.79 11.25
N GLY A 549 -17.05 -29.22 10.05
CA GLY A 549 -18.43 -29.52 9.71
C GLY A 549 -19.34 -28.26 9.58
N SER A 550 -18.77 -27.09 9.34
CA SER A 550 -19.50 -25.82 9.17
C SER A 550 -19.29 -25.25 7.77
N ASP A 551 -20.28 -24.51 7.27
CA ASP A 551 -20.15 -23.76 6.01
C ASP A 551 -19.29 -22.51 6.26
N HIS A 552 -18.28 -22.30 5.40
CA HIS A 552 -17.42 -21.11 5.41
C HIS A 552 -17.64 -20.29 4.15
N ILE A 553 -18.22 -19.11 4.32
CA ILE A 553 -18.56 -18.22 3.22
C ILE A 553 -17.34 -17.35 2.89
N ALA A 554 -16.86 -17.47 1.66
CA ALA A 554 -15.86 -16.58 1.09
C ALA A 554 -16.53 -15.45 0.30
N GLY A 555 -15.81 -14.37 0.04
CA GLY A 555 -16.26 -13.28 -0.80
C GLY A 555 -15.17 -12.27 -1.05
N LEU A 556 -15.31 -11.47 -2.10
CA LEU A 556 -14.39 -10.38 -2.43
C LEU A 556 -15.15 -9.06 -2.52
N THR A 557 -14.87 -8.14 -1.61
CA THR A 557 -15.32 -6.76 -1.71
C THR A 557 -14.22 -5.90 -2.30
N ASN A 558 -14.45 -5.31 -3.48
CA ASN A 558 -13.49 -4.48 -4.19
C ASN A 558 -13.92 -3.01 -4.22
N SER A 559 -13.19 -2.15 -3.55
CA SER A 559 -13.30 -0.68 -3.67
C SER A 559 -12.04 -0.05 -4.28
N GLY A 560 -11.03 -0.86 -4.58
CA GLY A 560 -9.78 -0.50 -5.26
C GLY A 560 -9.75 -0.97 -6.72
N THR A 561 -8.60 -1.44 -7.19
CA THR A 561 -8.43 -1.98 -8.54
C THR A 561 -8.24 -3.49 -8.51
N LEU A 562 -9.00 -4.19 -9.34
CA LEU A 562 -8.86 -5.61 -9.63
C LEU A 562 -8.60 -5.77 -11.13
N ALA A 563 -7.38 -6.10 -11.52
CA ALA A 563 -6.97 -6.27 -12.91
C ALA A 563 -6.68 -7.74 -13.21
N ILE A 564 -7.27 -8.26 -14.29
CA ILE A 564 -7.10 -9.64 -14.74
C ILE A 564 -6.68 -9.61 -16.19
N SER A 565 -5.54 -10.19 -16.52
CA SER A 565 -4.96 -10.08 -17.85
C SER A 565 -4.26 -11.36 -18.32
N GLY A 566 -3.91 -11.42 -19.61
CA GLY A 566 -3.05 -12.45 -20.16
C GLY A 566 -3.61 -13.87 -20.08
N SER A 567 -4.90 -14.06 -20.39
CA SER A 567 -5.62 -15.35 -20.30
C SER A 567 -5.77 -15.92 -18.87
N SER A 568 -5.64 -15.06 -17.87
CA SER A 568 -5.91 -15.41 -16.48
C SER A 568 -7.41 -15.41 -16.19
N ALA A 569 -7.80 -16.14 -15.14
CA ALA A 569 -9.18 -16.17 -14.67
C ALA A 569 -9.25 -15.94 -13.16
N LEU A 570 -10.31 -15.26 -12.72
CA LEU A 570 -10.74 -15.21 -11.33
C LEU A 570 -12.09 -15.90 -11.20
N ASP A 571 -12.10 -17.02 -10.50
CA ASP A 571 -13.29 -17.79 -10.24
C ASP A 571 -13.90 -17.41 -8.89
N ILE A 572 -15.17 -17.04 -8.89
CA ILE A 572 -15.97 -16.84 -7.68
C ILE A 572 -16.92 -18.01 -7.60
N MET A 573 -16.76 -18.86 -6.59
CA MET A 573 -17.47 -20.12 -6.58
C MET A 573 -17.92 -20.57 -5.18
N GLY A 574 -18.95 -21.40 -5.16
CA GLY A 574 -19.54 -21.99 -3.96
C GLY A 574 -20.75 -21.20 -3.46
N GLU A 575 -21.69 -21.94 -2.83
CA GLU A 575 -22.94 -21.35 -2.35
C GLU A 575 -22.67 -20.21 -1.35
N GLY A 576 -23.25 -19.04 -1.64
CA GLY A 576 -23.10 -17.83 -0.84
C GLY A 576 -21.79 -17.05 -1.09
N ALA A 577 -20.90 -17.48 -1.98
CA ALA A 577 -19.76 -16.68 -2.38
C ALA A 577 -20.21 -15.42 -3.14
N VAL A 578 -19.67 -14.24 -2.80
CA VAL A 578 -20.08 -12.98 -3.42
C VAL A 578 -18.87 -12.14 -3.83
N LEU A 579 -18.89 -11.63 -5.07
CA LEU A 579 -18.01 -10.55 -5.51
C LEU A 579 -18.79 -9.23 -5.49
N VAL A 580 -18.45 -8.33 -4.60
CA VAL A 580 -19.02 -6.97 -4.54
C VAL A 580 -18.01 -5.99 -5.10
N ASN A 581 -18.32 -5.34 -6.22
CA ASN A 581 -17.55 -4.23 -6.75
C ASN A 581 -18.22 -2.92 -6.35
N GLU A 582 -17.68 -2.26 -5.34
CA GLU A 582 -18.23 -1.03 -4.74
C GLU A 582 -18.21 0.16 -5.70
N ASP A 583 -18.87 1.27 -5.38
CA ASP A 583 -18.97 2.49 -6.22
C ASP A 583 -17.61 2.99 -6.74
N SER A 584 -16.56 2.91 -5.93
CA SER A 584 -15.19 3.30 -6.31
C SER A 584 -14.39 2.18 -6.96
N GLY A 585 -14.88 0.96 -6.92
CA GLY A 585 -14.20 -0.24 -7.39
C GLY A 585 -14.06 -0.27 -8.91
N GLN A 586 -12.88 -0.68 -9.37
CA GLN A 586 -12.57 -0.86 -10.77
C GLN A 586 -12.19 -2.31 -11.02
N ILE A 587 -12.89 -2.95 -11.93
CA ILE A 587 -12.52 -4.27 -12.45
C ILE A 587 -12.10 -4.11 -13.90
N ILE A 588 -10.91 -4.60 -14.24
CA ILE A 588 -10.30 -4.50 -15.57
C ILE A 588 -9.96 -5.89 -16.05
N CYS A 589 -10.63 -6.36 -17.10
CA CYS A 589 -10.34 -7.61 -17.77
C CYS A 589 -9.68 -7.32 -19.12
N ASP A 590 -8.34 -7.44 -19.20
CA ASP A 590 -7.58 -7.29 -20.44
C ASP A 590 -7.14 -8.67 -20.94
N MET A 591 -7.92 -9.28 -21.82
CA MET A 591 -7.79 -10.68 -22.25
C MET A 591 -7.85 -11.67 -21.06
N GLY A 592 -8.55 -11.29 -19.98
CA GLY A 592 -8.77 -12.09 -18.78
C GLY A 592 -10.26 -12.24 -18.50
N SER A 593 -10.62 -13.11 -17.55
CA SER A 593 -12.02 -13.41 -17.25
C SER A 593 -12.34 -13.42 -15.76
N ILE A 594 -13.62 -13.15 -15.48
CA ILE A 594 -14.24 -13.43 -14.20
C ILE A 594 -15.34 -14.47 -14.44
N ASN A 595 -15.32 -15.52 -13.66
CA ASN A 595 -16.31 -16.59 -13.75
C ASN A 595 -17.09 -16.69 -12.44
N ILE A 596 -18.40 -16.67 -12.53
CA ILE A 596 -19.34 -16.72 -11.40
C ILE A 596 -20.18 -17.97 -11.53
N PHE A 597 -20.00 -18.94 -10.66
CA PHE A 597 -20.69 -20.22 -10.75
C PHE A 597 -20.82 -20.93 -9.40
N HIS A 598 -21.46 -22.11 -9.35
CA HIS A 598 -21.72 -22.87 -8.13
C HIS A 598 -22.52 -22.13 -7.06
N GLY A 599 -23.52 -21.34 -7.49
CA GLY A 599 -24.36 -20.58 -6.57
C GLY A 599 -23.76 -19.26 -6.10
N ALA A 600 -22.63 -18.84 -6.69
CA ALA A 600 -22.01 -17.56 -6.39
C ALA A 600 -22.73 -16.39 -7.05
N GLU A 601 -22.51 -15.20 -6.51
CA GLU A 601 -23.14 -13.95 -6.96
C GLU A 601 -22.09 -12.86 -7.19
N MET A 602 -22.36 -11.97 -8.16
CA MET A 602 -21.63 -10.73 -8.35
C MET A 602 -22.58 -9.54 -8.25
N GLU A 603 -22.22 -8.55 -7.44
CA GLU A 603 -22.86 -7.24 -7.38
C GLU A 603 -21.90 -6.17 -7.87
N ASN A 604 -22.26 -5.45 -8.93
CA ASN A 604 -21.44 -4.37 -9.48
C ASN A 604 -22.09 -3.01 -9.25
N TYR A 605 -21.51 -2.18 -8.40
CA TYR A 605 -21.87 -0.78 -8.22
C TYR A 605 -20.85 0.16 -8.91
N GLY A 606 -19.61 -0.30 -9.12
CA GLY A 606 -18.51 0.43 -9.73
C GLY A 606 -18.42 0.23 -11.25
N SER A 607 -17.20 0.07 -11.74
CA SER A 607 -16.95 -0.14 -13.17
C SER A 607 -16.32 -1.50 -13.46
N VAL A 608 -16.80 -2.14 -14.52
CA VAL A 608 -16.20 -3.32 -15.15
C VAL A 608 -15.84 -2.95 -16.58
N SER A 609 -14.58 -3.04 -16.95
CA SER A 609 -14.08 -2.81 -18.31
C SER A 609 -13.44 -4.06 -18.88
N MET A 610 -13.77 -4.40 -20.12
CA MET A 610 -13.28 -5.59 -20.80
C MET A 610 -12.61 -5.20 -22.10
N THR A 611 -11.39 -5.68 -22.34
CA THR A 611 -10.62 -5.51 -23.57
C THR A 611 -10.18 -6.88 -24.07
N GLY A 612 -10.65 -7.27 -25.24
CA GLY A 612 -10.29 -8.54 -25.88
C GLY A 612 -9.76 -8.34 -27.29
N THR A 613 -9.28 -9.42 -27.90
CA THR A 613 -8.88 -9.48 -29.32
C THR A 613 -9.56 -10.66 -29.99
N ASP A 614 -9.48 -10.75 -31.33
CA ASP A 614 -10.02 -11.89 -32.10
C ASP A 614 -9.45 -13.26 -31.71
N GLN A 615 -8.36 -13.28 -30.94
CA GLN A 615 -7.67 -14.50 -30.51
C GLN A 615 -7.59 -14.68 -28.99
N ALA A 616 -7.96 -13.66 -28.19
CA ALA A 616 -7.94 -13.70 -26.75
C ALA A 616 -9.16 -12.95 -26.19
N TYR A 617 -9.97 -13.67 -25.45
CA TYR A 617 -11.26 -13.20 -24.96
C TYR A 617 -11.12 -12.52 -23.60
N ALA A 618 -11.92 -11.48 -23.39
CA ALA A 618 -12.19 -10.91 -22.07
C ALA A 618 -13.67 -11.08 -21.76
N HIS A 619 -14.02 -11.73 -20.65
CA HIS A 619 -15.43 -11.93 -20.35
C HIS A 619 -15.75 -11.94 -18.86
N VAL A 620 -17.02 -11.66 -18.56
CA VAL A 620 -17.68 -12.05 -17.33
C VAL A 620 -18.62 -13.22 -17.67
N MET A 621 -18.39 -14.38 -17.08
CA MET A 621 -19.16 -15.59 -17.33
C MET A 621 -20.03 -15.95 -16.13
N LEU A 622 -21.31 -16.21 -16.37
CA LEU A 622 -22.28 -16.66 -15.37
C LEU A 622 -22.69 -18.10 -15.67
N GLY A 623 -22.43 -19.01 -14.75
CA GLY A 623 -22.61 -20.44 -14.96
C GLY A 623 -21.55 -21.01 -15.93
N GLY A 624 -21.81 -22.14 -16.48
CA GLY A 624 -20.90 -22.85 -17.41
C GLY A 624 -20.33 -24.12 -16.80
N ASP A 625 -19.88 -25.03 -17.64
CA ASP A 625 -19.21 -26.25 -17.22
C ASP A 625 -17.82 -25.94 -16.70
N TYR A 626 -17.47 -26.46 -15.54
CA TYR A 626 -16.14 -26.33 -14.97
C TYR A 626 -15.32 -27.60 -15.26
N TYR A 627 -14.07 -27.41 -15.67
CA TYR A 627 -13.16 -28.51 -15.99
C TYR A 627 -12.07 -28.61 -14.92
N PHE A 628 -12.07 -29.72 -14.19
CA PHE A 628 -10.96 -30.05 -13.27
C PHE A 628 -10.15 -31.20 -13.86
N GLY A 629 -9.06 -30.87 -14.53
CA GLY A 629 -8.30 -31.84 -15.34
C GLY A 629 -9.14 -32.39 -16.50
N ASP A 630 -9.35 -33.71 -16.55
CA ASP A 630 -10.19 -34.39 -17.55
C ASP A 630 -11.64 -34.59 -17.08
N GLU A 631 -12.00 -34.14 -15.87
CA GLU A 631 -13.35 -34.28 -15.29
C GLU A 631 -14.17 -33.02 -15.51
N VAL A 632 -15.37 -33.20 -16.09
CA VAL A 632 -16.35 -32.13 -16.25
C VAL A 632 -17.22 -32.08 -15.01
N ILE A 633 -17.13 -31.00 -14.25
CA ILE A 633 -18.06 -30.76 -13.16
C ILE A 633 -19.30 -30.07 -13.75
N PRO A 634 -20.48 -30.65 -13.59
CA PRO A 634 -21.70 -30.09 -14.20
C PRO A 634 -21.93 -28.66 -13.75
N ALA A 635 -22.31 -27.85 -14.70
CA ALA A 635 -22.64 -26.46 -14.55
C ALA A 635 -23.69 -26.20 -13.48
N THR A 636 -23.39 -25.24 -12.60
CA THR A 636 -24.36 -24.69 -11.66
C THR A 636 -24.47 -23.17 -11.85
N PRO A 637 -25.64 -22.59 -11.59
CA PRO A 637 -25.90 -21.20 -11.93
C PRO A 637 -25.00 -20.23 -11.14
N GLY A 638 -24.69 -19.09 -11.80
CA GLY A 638 -24.14 -17.90 -11.19
C GLY A 638 -25.04 -16.70 -11.48
N THR A 639 -25.03 -15.70 -10.62
CA THR A 639 -25.86 -14.49 -10.78
C THR A 639 -25.03 -13.22 -10.80
N LEU A 640 -25.47 -12.22 -11.58
CA LEU A 640 -24.87 -10.89 -11.62
C LEU A 640 -25.97 -9.83 -11.53
N VAL A 641 -25.83 -8.92 -10.55
CA VAL A 641 -26.67 -7.73 -10.45
C VAL A 641 -25.80 -6.50 -10.72
N ASN A 642 -26.08 -5.81 -11.82
CA ASN A 642 -25.35 -4.61 -12.21
C ASN A 642 -26.11 -3.34 -11.83
N TYR A 643 -25.54 -2.50 -11.01
CA TYR A 643 -26.00 -1.15 -10.69
C TYR A 643 -25.06 -0.08 -11.26
N GLY A 644 -23.82 -0.43 -11.56
CA GLY A 644 -22.76 0.42 -12.07
C GLY A 644 -22.65 0.38 -13.60
N ALA A 645 -21.41 0.35 -14.10
CA ALA A 645 -21.13 0.32 -15.53
C ALA A 645 -20.38 -0.96 -15.93
N ILE A 646 -20.84 -1.60 -17.02
CA ILE A 646 -20.12 -2.69 -17.70
C ILE A 646 -19.83 -2.26 -19.13
N THR A 647 -18.55 -2.19 -19.50
CA THR A 647 -18.10 -1.67 -20.80
C THR A 647 -17.15 -2.65 -21.49
N SER A 648 -17.11 -2.63 -22.82
CA SER A 648 -16.05 -3.27 -23.58
C SER A 648 -15.53 -2.34 -24.67
N ASP A 649 -14.20 -2.31 -24.85
CA ASP A 649 -13.53 -1.49 -25.88
C ASP A 649 -13.32 -2.25 -27.18
N SER A 650 -13.55 -3.56 -27.18
CA SER A 650 -13.21 -4.43 -28.27
C SER A 650 -14.08 -4.17 -29.49
N ALA A 651 -13.44 -3.97 -30.63
CA ALA A 651 -14.07 -4.06 -31.94
C ALA A 651 -14.22 -5.54 -32.39
N SER A 652 -13.75 -6.49 -31.59
CA SER A 652 -13.80 -7.92 -31.84
C SER A 652 -14.93 -8.58 -31.03
N GLU A 653 -15.40 -9.72 -31.52
CA GLU A 653 -16.40 -10.58 -30.84
C GLU A 653 -15.91 -11.15 -29.50
N GLY A 654 -14.70 -10.77 -29.04
CA GLY A 654 -13.98 -11.36 -27.91
C GLY A 654 -14.22 -10.73 -26.54
N ALA A 655 -15.05 -9.67 -26.39
CA ALA A 655 -15.31 -9.06 -25.08
C ALA A 655 -16.80 -8.99 -24.81
N ALA A 656 -17.29 -9.82 -23.86
CA ALA A 656 -18.72 -9.95 -23.62
C ALA A 656 -19.06 -10.45 -22.19
N VAL A 657 -20.30 -10.25 -21.79
CA VAL A 657 -20.93 -10.98 -20.68
C VAL A 657 -21.60 -12.23 -21.25
N ASN A 658 -21.20 -13.40 -20.78
CA ASN A 658 -21.74 -14.68 -21.20
C ASN A 658 -22.61 -15.29 -20.09
N ILE A 659 -23.81 -15.72 -20.40
CA ILE A 659 -24.76 -16.27 -19.45
C ILE A 659 -25.13 -17.68 -19.91
N TYR A 660 -24.70 -18.69 -19.13
CA TYR A 660 -24.96 -20.10 -19.40
C TYR A 660 -25.86 -20.71 -18.35
N ASN A 661 -26.58 -21.75 -18.74
CA ASN A 661 -27.39 -22.65 -17.91
C ASN A 661 -28.65 -22.07 -17.26
N GLU A 662 -29.57 -22.97 -17.00
CA GLU A 662 -30.78 -22.67 -16.28
C GLU A 662 -30.48 -22.18 -14.85
N GLY A 663 -31.03 -21.01 -14.51
CA GLY A 663 -30.84 -20.36 -13.21
C GLY A 663 -29.76 -19.28 -13.21
N SER A 664 -28.85 -19.21 -14.21
CA SER A 664 -27.94 -18.11 -14.36
C SER A 664 -28.66 -16.85 -14.86
N VAL A 665 -28.47 -15.73 -14.15
CA VAL A 665 -29.24 -14.50 -14.42
C VAL A 665 -28.32 -13.28 -14.34
N LEU A 666 -28.35 -12.45 -15.38
CA LEU A 666 -27.90 -11.06 -15.31
C LEU A 666 -29.09 -10.14 -15.07
N THR A 667 -29.10 -9.40 -13.98
CA THR A 667 -30.06 -8.32 -13.73
C THR A 667 -29.36 -6.98 -13.90
N ASN A 668 -29.74 -6.23 -14.95
CA ASN A 668 -29.16 -4.93 -15.21
C ASN A 668 -30.01 -3.79 -14.65
N ASN A 669 -29.52 -3.06 -13.65
CA ASN A 669 -30.08 -1.83 -13.10
C ASN A 669 -29.18 -0.62 -13.35
N GLY A 670 -28.07 -0.80 -14.07
CA GLY A 670 -27.08 0.23 -14.41
C GLY A 670 -26.87 0.35 -15.92
N ALA A 671 -25.67 0.72 -16.35
CA ALA A 671 -25.35 0.89 -17.76
C ALA A 671 -24.51 -0.29 -18.30
N ILE A 672 -24.86 -0.80 -19.48
CA ILE A 672 -24.05 -1.79 -20.20
C ILE A 672 -23.78 -1.31 -21.61
N THR A 673 -22.48 -1.26 -22.00
CA THR A 673 -22.02 -0.99 -23.36
C THR A 673 -21.09 -2.08 -23.87
N SER A 674 -21.40 -3.33 -23.56
CA SER A 674 -20.66 -4.56 -23.92
C SER A 674 -21.53 -5.52 -24.69
N GLY A 675 -20.92 -6.43 -25.44
CA GLY A 675 -21.62 -7.59 -25.98
C GLY A 675 -22.21 -8.46 -24.88
N ILE A 676 -23.33 -9.11 -25.14
CA ILE A 676 -23.99 -10.04 -24.21
C ILE A 676 -24.43 -11.27 -24.99
N TYR A 677 -24.07 -12.45 -24.50
CA TYR A 677 -24.48 -13.73 -25.06
C TYR A 677 -25.26 -14.53 -24.02
N ILE A 678 -26.46 -14.94 -24.36
CA ILE A 678 -27.34 -15.73 -23.49
C ILE A 678 -27.47 -17.13 -24.12
N HIS A 679 -26.94 -18.13 -23.43
CA HIS A 679 -26.88 -19.53 -23.87
C HIS A 679 -27.72 -20.44 -22.93
N GLU A 680 -28.08 -21.62 -23.38
CA GLU A 680 -28.48 -22.77 -22.58
C GLU A 680 -29.46 -22.49 -21.41
N ASN A 681 -30.53 -21.74 -21.66
CA ASN A 681 -31.50 -21.33 -20.66
C ASN A 681 -31.05 -20.31 -19.63
N GLY A 682 -29.91 -19.61 -19.84
CA GLY A 682 -29.57 -18.39 -19.10
C GLY A 682 -30.58 -17.26 -19.35
N ALA A 683 -30.64 -16.26 -18.49
CA ALA A 683 -31.58 -15.16 -18.60
C ALA A 683 -30.95 -13.78 -18.37
N LEU A 684 -31.46 -12.77 -19.08
CA LEU A 684 -31.17 -11.35 -18.86
C LEU A 684 -32.46 -10.61 -18.50
N VAL A 685 -32.45 -9.91 -17.37
CA VAL A 685 -33.48 -8.97 -16.96
C VAL A 685 -32.91 -7.55 -17.04
N ASN A 686 -33.37 -6.77 -18.02
CA ASN A 686 -32.92 -5.40 -18.21
C ASN A 686 -33.91 -4.37 -17.63
N ASN A 687 -33.51 -3.67 -16.59
CA ASN A 687 -34.30 -2.62 -15.93
C ASN A 687 -33.74 -1.21 -16.22
N ALA A 688 -32.65 -1.09 -16.97
CA ALA A 688 -31.95 0.16 -17.22
C ALA A 688 -31.46 0.25 -18.67
N GLU A 689 -30.33 0.88 -18.94
CA GLU A 689 -29.84 1.13 -20.29
C GLU A 689 -28.81 0.09 -20.75
N ILE A 690 -29.04 -0.47 -21.94
CA ILE A 690 -28.05 -1.25 -22.69
C ILE A 690 -27.84 -0.54 -24.03
N THR A 691 -26.60 -0.15 -24.34
CA THR A 691 -26.22 0.47 -25.59
C THR A 691 -25.23 -0.40 -26.35
N LEU A 692 -25.62 -0.86 -27.54
CA LEU A 692 -24.82 -1.69 -28.42
C LEU A 692 -24.42 -0.84 -29.65
N GLU A 693 -23.21 -0.31 -29.62
CA GLU A 693 -22.68 0.51 -30.71
C GLU A 693 -21.22 0.11 -30.96
N GLY A 694 -20.88 -0.18 -32.22
CA GLY A 694 -19.59 -0.65 -32.65
C GLY A 694 -19.61 -2.10 -33.12
N GLU A 695 -18.60 -2.44 -33.93
CA GLU A 695 -18.41 -3.79 -34.46
C GLU A 695 -18.13 -4.77 -33.32
N GLY A 696 -18.76 -5.95 -33.31
CA GLY A 696 -18.64 -6.96 -32.26
C GLY A 696 -19.52 -6.74 -31.02
N LYS A 697 -20.29 -5.65 -30.92
CA LYS A 697 -21.23 -5.44 -29.82
C LYS A 697 -22.63 -5.95 -30.19
N GLY A 698 -22.89 -7.19 -29.82
CA GLY A 698 -24.17 -7.86 -30.03
C GLY A 698 -24.84 -8.29 -28.73
N LEU A 699 -26.17 -8.32 -28.74
CA LEU A 699 -26.96 -9.06 -27.78
C LEU A 699 -27.51 -10.28 -28.49
N HIS A 700 -26.97 -11.45 -28.22
CA HIS A 700 -27.34 -12.71 -28.79
C HIS A 700 -28.14 -13.54 -27.79
N VAL A 701 -29.31 -13.99 -28.20
CA VAL A 701 -30.20 -14.77 -27.34
C VAL A 701 -30.43 -16.14 -28.01
N ASP A 702 -29.64 -17.11 -27.57
CA ASP A 702 -29.67 -18.50 -28.05
C ASP A 702 -30.21 -19.42 -26.95
N SER A 703 -31.36 -19.04 -26.37
CA SER A 703 -31.87 -19.70 -25.19
C SER A 703 -33.39 -19.60 -25.08
N ALA A 704 -33.98 -20.65 -24.54
CA ALA A 704 -35.41 -20.68 -24.25
C ALA A 704 -35.84 -19.79 -23.05
N ALA A 705 -34.90 -19.47 -22.12
CA ALA A 705 -35.17 -18.63 -20.93
C ALA A 705 -35.23 -17.13 -21.23
N GLY A 706 -34.47 -16.66 -22.20
CA GLY A 706 -34.72 -15.43 -22.91
C GLY A 706 -34.30 -14.12 -22.26
N LEU A 707 -34.77 -13.06 -22.89
CA LEU A 707 -34.53 -11.66 -22.54
C LEU A 707 -35.84 -11.02 -22.05
N ILE A 708 -35.78 -10.39 -20.88
CA ILE A 708 -36.88 -9.59 -20.33
C ILE A 708 -36.43 -8.13 -20.20
N ILE A 709 -37.14 -7.23 -20.87
CA ILE A 709 -36.93 -5.78 -20.73
C ILE A 709 -38.09 -5.25 -19.91
N SER A 710 -37.82 -4.65 -18.74
CA SER A 710 -38.88 -4.07 -17.87
C SER A 710 -39.39 -2.75 -18.41
N GLY A 711 -40.45 -2.18 -17.79
CA GLY A 711 -41.04 -0.92 -18.23
C GLY A 711 -40.05 0.27 -18.27
N ASP A 712 -39.04 0.26 -17.42
CA ASP A 712 -38.00 1.30 -17.35
C ASP A 712 -36.72 0.92 -18.14
N GLY A 713 -36.66 -0.34 -18.62
CA GLY A 713 -35.48 -0.84 -19.37
C GLY A 713 -35.46 -0.32 -20.80
N ALA A 714 -34.28 -0.01 -21.29
CA ALA A 714 -34.04 0.42 -22.66
C ALA A 714 -32.89 -0.36 -23.30
N ILE A 715 -33.03 -0.71 -24.57
CA ILE A 715 -31.94 -1.22 -25.42
C ILE A 715 -31.83 -0.33 -26.63
N THR A 716 -30.67 0.27 -26.84
CA THR A 716 -30.33 1.10 -28.00
C THR A 716 -29.28 0.39 -28.84
N ILE A 717 -29.55 0.17 -30.13
CA ILE A 717 -28.65 -0.51 -31.07
C ILE A 717 -28.22 0.51 -32.12
N GLY A 718 -26.96 0.95 -32.02
CA GLY A 718 -26.34 1.93 -32.91
C GLY A 718 -25.57 1.28 -34.07
N GLU A 719 -24.77 2.08 -34.77
CA GLU A 719 -23.98 1.65 -35.92
C GLU A 719 -23.04 0.48 -35.55
N GLY A 720 -23.14 -0.63 -36.27
CA GLY A 720 -22.35 -1.85 -36.04
C GLY A 720 -22.84 -2.74 -34.91
N GLY A 721 -23.79 -2.27 -34.10
CA GLY A 721 -24.42 -3.08 -33.03
C GLY A 721 -25.47 -4.02 -33.58
N PHE A 722 -25.81 -5.10 -32.86
CA PHE A 722 -26.74 -6.13 -33.32
C PHE A 722 -27.57 -6.75 -32.18
N LEU A 723 -28.86 -7.04 -32.45
CA LEU A 723 -29.72 -7.87 -31.62
C LEU A 723 -30.14 -9.13 -32.40
N GLY A 724 -29.78 -10.30 -31.93
CA GLY A 724 -30.11 -11.57 -32.53
C GLY A 724 -30.86 -12.53 -31.61
N ALA A 725 -31.88 -13.21 -32.11
CA ALA A 725 -32.56 -14.32 -31.43
C ALA A 725 -32.86 -15.41 -32.47
N TYR A 726 -32.21 -16.56 -32.38
CA TYR A 726 -32.16 -17.52 -33.48
C TYR A 726 -32.78 -18.89 -33.15
N GLU A 727 -32.77 -19.28 -31.87
CA GLU A 727 -33.20 -20.62 -31.50
C GLU A 727 -34.72 -20.77 -31.31
N ALA A 728 -35.22 -21.97 -31.60
CA ALA A 728 -36.61 -22.29 -31.41
C ALA A 728 -37.00 -22.27 -29.93
N GLY A 729 -38.04 -21.49 -29.61
CA GLY A 729 -38.48 -21.30 -28.23
C GLY A 729 -37.90 -20.08 -27.51
N THR A 730 -36.93 -19.37 -28.12
CA THR A 730 -36.40 -18.14 -27.60
C THR A 730 -37.49 -17.06 -27.47
N THR A 731 -37.57 -16.42 -26.31
CA THR A 731 -38.55 -15.34 -26.08
C THR A 731 -37.84 -14.05 -25.68
N VAL A 732 -38.20 -12.95 -26.35
CA VAL A 732 -37.87 -11.59 -25.95
C VAL A 732 -39.11 -10.91 -25.45
N THR A 733 -39.20 -10.64 -24.15
CA THR A 733 -40.35 -9.94 -23.54
C THR A 733 -39.99 -8.46 -23.39
N ASN A 734 -40.49 -7.60 -24.27
CA ASN A 734 -40.24 -6.17 -24.28
C ASN A 734 -41.39 -5.40 -23.61
N ASN A 735 -41.25 -5.07 -22.32
CA ASN A 735 -42.18 -4.14 -21.65
C ASN A 735 -41.59 -2.71 -21.57
N GLY A 736 -40.36 -2.52 -22.00
CA GLY A 736 -39.62 -1.24 -22.06
C GLY A 736 -39.49 -0.70 -23.49
N THR A 737 -38.28 -0.35 -23.90
CA THR A 737 -38.01 0.17 -25.25
C THR A 737 -36.86 -0.58 -25.91
N ILE A 738 -37.00 -0.91 -27.19
CA ILE A 738 -35.92 -1.33 -28.07
C ILE A 738 -35.89 -0.34 -29.23
N THR A 739 -34.75 0.34 -29.44
CA THR A 739 -34.54 1.31 -30.50
C THR A 739 -33.36 0.92 -31.37
N ILE A 740 -33.61 0.73 -32.67
CA ILE A 740 -32.58 0.50 -33.68
C ILE A 740 -32.27 1.84 -34.36
N LEU A 741 -31.09 2.36 -34.18
CA LEU A 741 -30.58 3.58 -34.83
C LEU A 741 -30.06 3.27 -36.23
N PRO A 742 -29.81 4.28 -37.08
CA PRO A 742 -29.22 4.07 -38.40
C PRO A 742 -27.87 3.33 -38.30
N GLY A 743 -27.72 2.25 -39.05
CA GLY A 743 -26.52 1.39 -39.05
C GLY A 743 -26.55 0.26 -38.00
N GLY A 744 -27.49 0.25 -37.09
CA GLY A 744 -27.75 -0.88 -36.19
C GLY A 744 -28.54 -1.99 -36.89
N GLY A 745 -28.34 -3.25 -36.44
CA GLY A 745 -29.01 -4.43 -37.00
C GLY A 745 -29.84 -5.19 -35.97
N TRP A 746 -30.83 -5.91 -36.44
CA TRP A 746 -31.54 -6.91 -35.63
C TRP A 746 -32.15 -8.02 -36.46
N GLU A 747 -32.21 -9.22 -35.88
CA GLU A 747 -32.83 -10.38 -36.54
C GLU A 747 -33.49 -11.29 -35.50
N ILE A 748 -34.74 -11.62 -35.75
CA ILE A 748 -35.49 -12.64 -35.02
C ILE A 748 -35.83 -13.75 -35.98
N ALA A 749 -35.23 -14.90 -35.82
CA ALA A 749 -35.31 -16.01 -36.77
C ALA A 749 -36.04 -17.24 -36.18
N GLY A 750 -36.54 -18.09 -37.05
CA GLY A 750 -37.21 -19.35 -36.67
C GLY A 750 -38.53 -19.16 -35.90
N ASP A 751 -38.66 -19.89 -34.77
CA ASP A 751 -39.82 -19.82 -33.86
C ASP A 751 -39.58 -18.85 -32.69
N ALA A 752 -38.49 -18.05 -32.73
CA ALA A 752 -38.26 -17.00 -31.74
C ALA A 752 -39.30 -15.88 -31.86
N ALA A 753 -39.66 -15.25 -30.76
CA ALA A 753 -40.69 -14.21 -30.75
C ALA A 753 -40.36 -13.04 -29.83
N ILE A 754 -40.65 -11.82 -30.29
CA ILE A 754 -40.76 -10.63 -29.43
C ILE A 754 -42.19 -10.44 -29.01
N THR A 755 -42.43 -10.29 -27.72
CA THR A 755 -43.75 -10.02 -27.15
C THR A 755 -43.72 -8.69 -26.38
N GLY A 756 -44.87 -8.01 -26.29
CA GLY A 756 -44.96 -6.73 -25.57
C GLY A 756 -44.87 -5.52 -26.51
N ASN A 757 -44.04 -4.53 -26.17
CA ASN A 757 -43.90 -3.29 -26.95
C ASN A 757 -43.19 -3.52 -28.28
N GLU A 758 -43.54 -2.73 -29.29
CA GLU A 758 -42.94 -2.80 -30.62
C GLU A 758 -41.45 -2.29 -30.59
N VAL A 759 -40.66 -2.85 -31.51
CA VAL A 759 -39.28 -2.36 -31.77
C VAL A 759 -39.37 -1.11 -32.63
N VAL A 760 -38.70 -0.04 -32.21
CA VAL A 760 -38.57 1.21 -32.97
C VAL A 760 -37.37 1.12 -33.91
N ASP A 761 -37.58 0.78 -35.18
CA ASP A 761 -36.52 0.68 -36.18
C ASP A 761 -36.48 1.94 -37.04
N GLN A 762 -35.45 2.74 -36.81
CA GLN A 762 -35.23 4.01 -37.54
C GLN A 762 -34.59 3.81 -38.92
N ASN A 763 -34.11 2.62 -39.25
CA ASN A 763 -33.63 2.32 -40.62
C ASN A 763 -34.79 2.27 -41.62
N GLN A 764 -36.05 2.01 -41.16
CA GLN A 764 -37.22 1.87 -42.00
C GLN A 764 -37.91 3.22 -42.31
N THR A 765 -37.46 4.35 -41.75
CA THR A 765 -38.10 5.67 -41.97
C THR A 765 -37.59 6.38 -43.22
N GLY A 766 -36.85 5.72 -44.12
CA GLY A 766 -36.28 6.26 -45.35
C GLY A 766 -37.01 6.07 -46.68
N GLU A 767 -38.14 5.33 -46.72
CA GLU A 767 -38.90 5.15 -47.97
C GLU A 767 -40.41 5.50 -47.79
N GLU A 768 -40.75 6.74 -47.63
CA GLU A 768 -42.01 7.37 -48.08
C GLU A 768 -41.92 8.87 -47.94
N ALA A 769 -41.35 9.53 -49.00
CA ALA A 769 -41.60 10.95 -49.29
C ALA A 769 -41.47 11.21 -50.80
#